data_a14d3a0045d4b20f3223963de1513df8
#
_entry.id   a14d3a0045d4b20f3223963de1513df8
#
_cell.length_a   1.000
_cell.length_b   1.000
_cell.length_c   1.000
_cell.angle_alpha   90.00
_cell.angle_beta   90.00
_cell.angle_gamma   90.00
#
_symmetry.space_group_name_H-M   'P 1'
#
loop_
_entity.id
_entity.type
_entity.pdbx_description
1 polymer ?
#
loop_
_entity_poly.entity_id
_entity_poly.type
_entity_poly.pdbx_seq_one_letter_code
_entity_poly.pdbx_strand_id
1 'polypeptide(L)'
;FHRLMQWDDEPVDRHQARYDVMDDILRTTTEGFLAITVGCARCHDHKADPIPQTDYYSFMAFFNGLTNHDKSRVIENVVTPAMRPAVEQRKAELAADAKQIIAERAEFETEANRRFAAKDKEIAARLAGSNAEQIMIPDSRKQPHQWHYTTTVPDESWYNVGFRAENEGWKLAPGGFGSKGTPNSKARTDWKTSDIWMQTSFQLITVPKKMVMTIYHDEEAQVYLNGQLIRELRGHVTNYTEIALGTEATQALQTGRNVVSVHCKHTKGGQFIDLGLHQPKLGAFDIAKLIRQRGKEIFTNEELKRYENFRRELTQIENGSRMDVGVRAMIVQESGSKPAPMHVHIRGNANAPGEQVEPGFPLILGGRRTVLAEWMTSPTNPRTSRVMMNRLWQHHFGRGICPTSSDFGYLGEMPTHPELLDWLASEFVAKGWSIKDMHRLIMSSEAYQMSSAGNTQALAQDPTNGLFWRFNMRRLSAEEIRDSILNLSGNLNLQLGGPSMYPTLDEAVLATSSTKGGKWGKSSPEEQSRRSIYITVKRSLKPPEIESFDFADTDAPCPVRFTTTVPTQALNMLNSRFLNEQAATMAENLRERAGGDVAKQVRLGLQTALSRQAQQDEIDHCLTLIEKLKTEHGLDQDKALERLCLLVLNLNEFIYLD
;
A
#
# COMPACT_ATOMS: atom_id res chain seq x y z
N PHE A 1 -5.18 -5.93 -4.65
CA PHE A 1 -4.99 -5.77 -6.10
C PHE A 1 -5.24 -4.33 -6.57
N HIS A 2 -6.04 -3.51 -5.86
CA HIS A 2 -6.29 -2.08 -6.18
C HIS A 2 -5.03 -1.20 -6.28
N ARG A 3 -3.86 -1.73 -5.99
CA ARG A 3 -2.56 -1.06 -6.15
C ARG A 3 -1.75 -1.53 -7.36
N LEU A 4 -2.23 -2.55 -8.05
CA LEU A 4 -1.55 -3.16 -9.20
C LEU A 4 -2.04 -2.56 -10.53
N MET A 5 -2.13 -1.23 -10.59
CA MET A 5 -2.63 -0.48 -11.73
C MET A 5 -1.49 0.14 -12.54
N GLN A 6 -1.80 0.60 -13.74
CA GLN A 6 -0.93 1.47 -14.49
C GLN A 6 -0.68 2.77 -13.74
N TRP A 7 0.58 3.19 -13.68
CA TRP A 7 0.97 4.42 -13.02
C TRP A 7 1.77 5.28 -13.99
N ASP A 8 1.34 6.53 -14.17
CA ASP A 8 2.08 7.58 -14.83
C ASP A 8 2.59 8.57 -13.77
N ASP A 9 3.90 8.75 -13.72
CA ASP A 9 4.55 9.66 -12.74
C ASP A 9 4.26 11.13 -13.05
N GLU A 10 4.03 11.47 -14.32
CA GLU A 10 3.86 12.85 -14.81
C GLU A 10 2.68 12.97 -15.79
N PRO A 11 1.45 12.65 -15.39
CA PRO A 11 0.30 12.74 -16.29
C PRO A 11 0.03 14.19 -16.69
N VAL A 12 -0.24 14.40 -17.96
CA VAL A 12 -0.59 15.72 -18.53
C VAL A 12 -1.87 16.26 -17.88
N ASP A 13 -2.84 15.40 -17.63
CA ASP A 13 -4.06 15.70 -16.91
C ASP A 13 -4.23 14.77 -15.70
N ARG A 14 -3.94 15.29 -14.52
CA ARG A 14 -4.04 14.55 -13.27
C ARG A 14 -5.46 14.17 -12.89
N HIS A 15 -6.44 14.99 -13.30
CA HIS A 15 -7.83 14.69 -13.04
C HIS A 15 -8.29 13.49 -13.87
N GLN A 16 -8.01 13.52 -15.19
CA GLN A 16 -8.29 12.39 -16.07
C GLN A 16 -7.55 11.12 -15.63
N ALA A 17 -6.24 11.22 -15.31
CA ALA A 17 -5.42 10.09 -14.87
C ALA A 17 -5.98 9.40 -13.62
N ARG A 18 -6.57 10.15 -12.68
CA ARG A 18 -7.26 9.56 -11.53
C ARG A 18 -8.41 8.65 -11.95
N TYR A 19 -9.21 9.06 -12.92
CA TYR A 19 -10.34 8.25 -13.40
C TYR A 19 -9.89 7.09 -14.29
N ASP A 20 -8.76 7.22 -14.97
CA ASP A 20 -8.14 6.10 -15.69
C ASP A 20 -7.70 4.99 -14.72
N VAL A 21 -7.14 5.37 -13.58
CA VAL A 21 -6.83 4.44 -12.49
C VAL A 21 -8.09 3.77 -11.93
N MET A 22 -9.18 4.51 -11.72
CA MET A 22 -10.44 3.93 -11.23
C MET A 22 -11.11 3.03 -12.27
N ASP A 23 -11.00 3.36 -13.56
CA ASP A 23 -11.44 2.53 -14.67
C ASP A 23 -10.72 1.18 -14.65
N ASP A 24 -9.39 1.19 -14.50
CA ASP A 24 -8.60 -0.04 -14.41
C ASP A 24 -8.99 -0.90 -13.19
N ILE A 25 -9.20 -0.29 -12.03
CA ILE A 25 -9.70 -0.99 -10.82
C ILE A 25 -11.08 -1.60 -11.09
N LEU A 26 -11.98 -0.83 -11.68
CA LEU A 26 -13.34 -1.28 -11.99
C LEU A 26 -13.33 -2.44 -12.98
N ARG A 27 -12.62 -2.31 -14.09
CA ARG A 27 -12.51 -3.36 -15.12
C ARG A 27 -11.89 -4.62 -14.54
N THR A 28 -10.78 -4.51 -13.81
CA THR A 28 -10.14 -5.67 -13.17
C THR A 28 -11.09 -6.35 -12.18
N THR A 29 -11.90 -5.58 -11.46
CA THR A 29 -12.90 -6.13 -10.53
C THR A 29 -14.00 -6.87 -11.27
N THR A 30 -14.56 -6.27 -12.31
CA THR A 30 -15.69 -6.85 -13.04
C THR A 30 -15.28 -8.05 -13.90
N GLU A 31 -14.20 -7.94 -14.63
CA GLU A 31 -13.67 -9.04 -15.46
C GLU A 31 -13.08 -10.17 -14.61
N GLY A 32 -12.39 -9.82 -13.51
CA GLY A 32 -11.72 -10.78 -12.63
C GLY A 32 -12.63 -11.62 -11.76
N PHE A 33 -13.70 -11.05 -11.25
CA PHE A 33 -14.59 -11.71 -10.28
C PHE A 33 -16.01 -11.94 -10.76
N LEU A 34 -16.48 -11.16 -11.74
CA LEU A 34 -17.86 -11.22 -12.21
C LEU A 34 -17.98 -11.68 -13.67
N ALA A 35 -16.87 -11.77 -14.38
CA ALA A 35 -16.81 -12.04 -15.82
C ALA A 35 -17.79 -11.14 -16.59
N ILE A 36 -17.68 -9.83 -16.40
CA ILE A 36 -18.44 -8.82 -17.12
C ILE A 36 -17.48 -7.77 -17.62
N THR A 37 -17.56 -7.49 -18.91
CA THR A 37 -16.84 -6.37 -19.53
C THR A 37 -17.66 -5.10 -19.39
N VAL A 38 -17.10 -4.05 -18.77
CA VAL A 38 -17.81 -2.78 -18.56
C VAL A 38 -17.14 -1.60 -19.26
N GLY A 39 -15.96 -1.80 -19.83
CA GLY A 39 -15.13 -0.72 -20.36
C GLY A 39 -15.80 0.13 -21.45
N CYS A 40 -16.66 -0.45 -22.29
CA CYS A 40 -17.42 0.30 -23.29
C CYS A 40 -18.34 1.35 -22.67
N ALA A 41 -18.91 1.05 -21.49
CA ALA A 41 -19.85 1.92 -20.81
C ALA A 41 -19.21 3.17 -20.19
N ARG A 42 -17.90 3.31 -20.26
CA ARG A 42 -17.19 4.53 -19.90
C ARG A 42 -17.58 5.73 -20.77
N CYS A 43 -17.76 5.51 -22.07
CA CYS A 43 -17.98 6.61 -23.04
C CYS A 43 -19.42 6.69 -23.58
N HIS A 44 -20.12 5.56 -23.62
CA HIS A 44 -21.50 5.40 -24.11
C HIS A 44 -22.08 4.14 -23.50
N ASP A 45 -23.39 3.92 -23.61
CA ASP A 45 -24.01 2.68 -23.16
C ASP A 45 -23.32 1.45 -23.77
N HIS A 46 -23.17 0.37 -23.00
CA HIS A 46 -22.45 -0.83 -23.47
C HIS A 46 -23.10 -1.37 -24.75
N LYS A 47 -22.27 -1.72 -25.73
CA LYS A 47 -22.72 -2.08 -27.09
C LYS A 47 -23.62 -3.33 -27.10
N ALA A 48 -23.31 -4.32 -26.29
CA ALA A 48 -23.99 -5.62 -26.30
C ALA A 48 -24.77 -5.89 -25.01
N ASP A 49 -24.15 -5.71 -23.87
CA ASP A 49 -24.80 -5.95 -22.58
C ASP A 49 -25.63 -4.77 -22.14
N PRO A 50 -26.74 -4.97 -21.41
CA PRO A 50 -27.60 -3.89 -20.93
C PRO A 50 -26.99 -3.17 -19.74
N ILE A 51 -25.87 -2.50 -19.97
CA ILE A 51 -25.11 -1.70 -18.98
C ILE A 51 -25.07 -0.26 -19.51
N PRO A 52 -25.98 0.62 -19.05
CA PRO A 52 -25.93 2.03 -19.40
C PRO A 52 -24.71 2.70 -18.78
N GLN A 53 -24.32 3.84 -19.36
CA GLN A 53 -23.20 4.64 -18.88
C GLN A 53 -23.39 5.05 -17.40
N THR A 54 -24.59 5.33 -16.98
CA THR A 54 -24.93 5.64 -15.59
C THR A 54 -24.60 4.51 -14.63
N ASP A 55 -24.85 3.26 -15.02
CA ASP A 55 -24.53 2.08 -14.22
C ASP A 55 -23.02 1.91 -14.06
N TYR A 56 -22.26 2.18 -15.12
CA TYR A 56 -20.79 2.16 -15.07
C TYR A 56 -20.25 3.14 -14.02
N TYR A 57 -20.71 4.41 -14.06
CA TYR A 57 -20.25 5.42 -13.09
C TYR A 57 -20.80 5.19 -11.68
N SER A 58 -22.00 4.64 -11.55
CA SER A 58 -22.52 4.21 -10.25
C SER A 58 -21.66 3.10 -9.64
N PHE A 59 -21.18 2.18 -10.45
CA PHE A 59 -20.28 1.13 -9.98
C PHE A 59 -18.88 1.69 -9.65
N MET A 60 -18.35 2.60 -10.47
CA MET A 60 -17.09 3.29 -10.20
C MET A 60 -17.15 4.11 -8.90
N ALA A 61 -18.31 4.61 -8.51
CA ALA A 61 -18.49 5.41 -7.29
C ALA A 61 -18.09 4.66 -6.01
N PHE A 62 -18.12 3.31 -5.98
CA PHE A 62 -17.58 2.52 -4.86
C PHE A 62 -16.08 2.76 -4.63
N PHE A 63 -15.35 3.15 -5.64
CA PHE A 63 -13.89 3.37 -5.58
C PHE A 63 -13.52 4.84 -5.46
N ASN A 64 -14.49 5.76 -5.52
CA ASN A 64 -14.22 7.20 -5.57
C ASN A 64 -13.58 7.76 -4.29
N GLY A 65 -13.71 7.05 -3.16
CA GLY A 65 -13.08 7.39 -1.89
C GLY A 65 -11.61 6.96 -1.78
N LEU A 66 -11.07 6.20 -2.73
CA LEU A 66 -9.70 5.71 -2.64
C LEU A 66 -8.69 6.86 -2.73
N THR A 67 -7.69 6.83 -1.84
CA THR A 67 -6.61 7.82 -1.84
C THR A 67 -5.75 7.73 -3.09
N ASN A 68 -5.33 8.89 -3.59
CA ASN A 68 -4.35 8.96 -4.66
C ASN A 68 -3.04 8.29 -4.23
N HIS A 69 -2.47 7.54 -5.16
CA HIS A 69 -1.30 6.70 -4.96
C HIS A 69 0.02 7.47 -4.95
N ASP A 70 0.00 8.75 -5.30
CA ASP A 70 1.17 9.60 -5.52
C ASP A 70 1.85 10.08 -4.24
N LYS A 71 1.17 10.12 -3.10
CA LYS A 71 1.68 10.80 -1.91
C LYS A 71 2.01 9.91 -0.71
N SER A 72 1.55 8.68 -0.66
CA SER A 72 1.86 7.82 0.48
C SER A 72 2.06 6.37 0.04
N ARG A 73 3.27 5.91 0.17
CA ARG A 73 3.54 4.48 0.31
C ARG A 73 2.94 4.04 1.64
N VAL A 74 1.62 3.94 1.71
CA VAL A 74 0.98 3.40 2.89
C VAL A 74 1.34 1.93 2.95
N ILE A 75 2.34 1.65 3.73
CA ILE A 75 2.80 0.30 4.00
C ILE A 75 2.26 -0.04 5.38
N GLU A 76 1.30 -0.93 5.43
CA GLU A 76 0.83 -1.49 6.69
C GLU A 76 1.33 -2.91 6.88
N ASN A 77 1.51 -3.30 8.13
CA ASN A 77 1.77 -4.69 8.47
C ASN A 77 0.46 -5.45 8.40
N VAL A 78 0.31 -6.28 7.38
CA VAL A 78 -0.79 -7.23 7.30
C VAL A 78 -0.56 -8.32 8.33
N VAL A 79 -1.49 -8.43 9.27
CA VAL A 79 -1.41 -9.35 10.40
C VAL A 79 -2.52 -10.36 10.31
N THR A 80 -2.16 -11.62 10.09
CA THR A 80 -3.13 -12.72 10.18
C THR A 80 -3.55 -12.93 11.64
N PRO A 81 -4.72 -13.52 11.91
CA PRO A 81 -5.13 -13.84 13.29
C PRO A 81 -4.08 -14.61 14.10
N ALA A 82 -3.35 -15.52 13.45
CA ALA A 82 -2.28 -16.30 14.08
C ALA A 82 -1.04 -15.46 14.45
N MET A 83 -0.79 -14.38 13.72
CA MET A 83 0.36 -13.49 13.96
C MET A 83 0.08 -12.40 15.01
N ARG A 84 -1.19 -12.14 15.35
CA ARG A 84 -1.56 -11.04 16.26
C ARG A 84 -0.80 -11.04 17.58
N PRO A 85 -0.66 -12.16 18.32
CA PRO A 85 0.08 -12.16 19.59
C PRO A 85 1.54 -11.70 19.42
N ALA A 86 2.24 -12.25 18.42
CA ALA A 86 3.63 -11.90 18.15
C ALA A 86 3.80 -10.45 17.70
N VAL A 87 2.85 -9.91 16.93
CA VAL A 87 2.85 -8.50 16.53
C VAL A 87 2.63 -7.57 17.72
N GLU A 88 1.69 -7.88 18.62
CA GLU A 88 1.43 -7.06 19.81
C GLU A 88 2.61 -7.12 20.78
N GLN A 89 3.21 -8.27 20.96
CA GLN A 89 4.46 -8.39 21.72
C GLN A 89 5.56 -7.52 21.11
N ARG A 90 5.79 -7.61 19.80
CA ARG A 90 6.82 -6.83 19.10
C ARG A 90 6.57 -5.31 19.17
N LYS A 91 5.32 -4.89 19.07
CA LYS A 91 4.95 -3.48 19.29
C LYS A 91 5.31 -2.99 20.70
N ALA A 92 5.04 -3.81 21.71
CA ALA A 92 5.38 -3.48 23.09
C ALA A 92 6.90 -3.37 23.30
N GLU A 93 7.68 -4.28 22.73
CA GLU A 93 9.15 -4.24 22.74
C GLU A 93 9.67 -2.97 22.07
N LEU A 94 9.19 -2.66 20.85
CA LEU A 94 9.60 -1.45 20.12
C LEU A 94 9.20 -0.16 20.85
N ALA A 95 8.06 -0.16 21.51
CA ALA A 95 7.63 0.98 22.34
C ALA A 95 8.56 1.16 23.58
N ALA A 96 9.01 0.07 24.18
CA ALA A 96 9.99 0.11 25.26
C ALA A 96 11.35 0.60 24.78
N ASP A 97 11.84 0.09 23.63
CA ASP A 97 13.07 0.55 23.00
C ASP A 97 13.01 2.06 22.67
N ALA A 98 11.90 2.51 22.05
CA ALA A 98 11.71 3.92 21.74
C ALA A 98 11.75 4.79 23.01
N LYS A 99 11.11 4.36 24.09
CA LYS A 99 11.12 5.06 25.37
C LYS A 99 12.53 5.16 25.95
N GLN A 100 13.30 4.09 25.85
CA GLN A 100 14.71 4.07 26.30
C GLN A 100 15.56 5.03 25.45
N ILE A 101 15.47 4.95 24.12
CA ILE A 101 16.21 5.82 23.20
C ILE A 101 15.88 7.29 23.43
N ILE A 102 14.60 7.62 23.67
CA ILE A 102 14.16 8.98 23.98
C ILE A 102 14.78 9.46 25.29
N ALA A 103 14.85 8.61 26.30
CA ALA A 103 15.47 8.93 27.60
C ALA A 103 16.98 9.18 27.44
N GLU A 104 17.70 8.27 26.77
CA GLU A 104 19.13 8.42 26.51
C GLU A 104 19.45 9.66 25.67
N ARG A 105 18.60 9.97 24.68
CA ARG A 105 18.72 11.20 23.90
C ARG A 105 18.52 12.44 24.77
N ALA A 106 17.53 12.45 25.67
CA ALA A 106 17.27 13.56 26.57
C ALA A 106 18.43 13.79 27.55
N GLU A 107 19.05 12.73 28.05
CA GLU A 107 20.25 12.82 28.87
C GLU A 107 21.44 13.42 28.09
N PHE A 108 21.64 12.98 26.84
CA PHE A 108 22.66 13.54 25.97
C PHE A 108 22.42 15.02 25.68
N GLU A 109 21.19 15.41 25.40
CA GLU A 109 20.81 16.81 25.15
C GLU A 109 20.98 17.67 26.42
N THR A 110 20.72 17.10 27.59
CA THR A 110 20.98 17.77 28.90
C THR A 110 22.48 17.99 29.11
N GLU A 111 23.30 16.99 28.82
CA GLU A 111 24.76 17.11 28.90
C GLU A 111 25.30 18.13 27.88
N ALA A 112 24.72 18.14 26.66
CA ALA A 112 25.04 19.13 25.64
C ALA A 112 24.77 20.57 26.15
N ASN A 113 23.60 20.79 26.76
CA ASN A 113 23.27 22.08 27.36
C ASN A 113 24.31 22.49 28.39
N ARG A 114 24.73 21.56 29.27
CA ARG A 114 25.73 21.79 30.30
C ARG A 114 27.10 22.16 29.68
N ARG A 115 27.55 21.38 28.69
CA ARG A 115 28.86 21.62 28.02
C ARG A 115 28.87 22.95 27.25
N PHE A 116 27.82 23.27 26.52
CA PHE A 116 27.71 24.55 25.80
C PHE A 116 27.63 25.72 26.76
N ALA A 117 26.85 25.65 27.86
CA ALA A 117 26.77 26.69 28.86
C ALA A 117 28.11 26.97 29.54
N ALA A 118 28.93 25.93 29.76
CA ALA A 118 30.27 26.09 30.34
C ALA A 118 31.23 26.80 29.37
N LYS A 119 31.03 26.68 28.07
CA LYS A 119 31.93 27.21 27.03
C LYS A 119 31.51 28.59 26.47
N ASP A 120 30.18 28.89 26.54
CA ASP A 120 29.60 30.07 25.91
C ASP A 120 28.63 30.78 26.87
N LYS A 121 29.04 31.96 27.32
CA LYS A 121 28.27 32.77 28.29
C LYS A 121 26.90 33.23 27.74
N GLU A 122 26.79 33.45 26.43
CA GLU A 122 25.51 33.83 25.81
C GLU A 122 24.54 32.66 25.81
N ILE A 123 25.03 31.45 25.53
CA ILE A 123 24.22 30.21 25.60
C ILE A 123 23.80 29.97 27.06
N ALA A 124 24.70 30.14 28.02
CA ALA A 124 24.38 30.01 29.45
C ALA A 124 23.26 30.96 29.87
N ALA A 125 23.34 32.24 29.48
CA ALA A 125 22.33 33.23 29.77
C ALA A 125 20.97 32.92 29.14
N ARG A 126 20.97 32.39 27.90
CA ARG A 126 19.75 31.98 27.19
C ARG A 126 19.11 30.73 27.80
N LEU A 127 19.91 29.76 28.22
CA LEU A 127 19.41 28.56 28.92
C LEU A 127 18.84 28.87 30.28
N ALA A 128 19.47 29.80 31.06
CA ALA A 128 18.97 30.26 32.33
C ALA A 128 17.64 31.04 32.20
N GLY A 129 17.45 31.78 31.11
CA GLY A 129 16.21 32.53 30.83
C GLY A 129 15.08 31.69 30.21
N SER A 130 15.36 30.45 29.76
CA SER A 130 14.40 29.63 29.03
C SER A 130 13.45 28.78 29.89
N ASN A 131 13.59 28.83 31.23
CA ASN A 131 12.91 27.86 32.12
C ASN A 131 11.55 28.30 32.69
N ALA A 132 10.97 29.42 32.27
CA ALA A 132 9.64 29.83 32.74
C ALA A 132 8.73 30.27 31.59
N GLU A 133 7.80 29.39 31.18
CA GLU A 133 6.58 29.80 30.47
C GLU A 133 5.75 30.59 31.48
N GLN A 134 5.62 31.90 31.32
CA GLN A 134 4.72 32.69 32.13
C GLN A 134 3.37 32.78 31.46
N ILE A 135 2.41 31.96 31.91
CA ILE A 135 1.02 32.01 31.47
C ILE A 135 0.36 33.20 32.23
N MET A 136 -0.08 34.21 31.49
CA MET A 136 -0.78 35.37 32.01
C MET A 136 -2.28 35.12 32.10
N ILE A 137 -2.84 34.58 31.04
CA ILE A 137 -4.23 34.15 30.94
C ILE A 137 -4.22 32.75 30.33
N PRO A 138 -4.60 31.69 31.06
CA PRO A 138 -4.72 30.35 30.49
C PRO A 138 -5.94 30.25 29.56
N ASP A 139 -5.81 29.57 28.44
CA ASP A 139 -6.97 29.18 27.61
C ASP A 139 -7.81 28.12 28.34
N SER A 140 -9.07 27.98 27.94
CA SER A 140 -10.02 27.10 28.61
C SER A 140 -9.67 25.60 28.52
N ARG A 141 -8.77 25.20 27.61
CA ARG A 141 -8.29 23.81 27.53
C ARG A 141 -7.41 23.43 28.71
N LYS A 142 -6.55 24.38 29.15
CA LYS A 142 -5.59 24.18 30.25
C LYS A 142 -6.26 24.38 31.60
N GLN A 143 -6.81 25.57 31.82
CA GLN A 143 -7.44 25.93 33.08
C GLN A 143 -8.54 26.97 32.84
N PRO A 144 -9.74 26.88 33.50
CA PRO A 144 -10.78 27.89 33.35
C PRO A 144 -10.33 29.20 33.98
N HIS A 145 -10.14 30.23 33.16
CA HIS A 145 -9.93 31.61 33.63
C HIS A 145 -11.26 32.34 33.71
N GLN A 146 -11.42 33.22 34.69
CA GLN A 146 -12.67 33.94 34.88
C GLN A 146 -12.71 35.23 34.05
N TRP A 147 -13.80 35.44 33.35
CA TRP A 147 -14.06 36.60 32.55
C TRP A 147 -15.36 37.27 32.95
N HIS A 148 -15.36 38.62 33.06
CA HIS A 148 -16.60 39.37 33.06
C HIS A 148 -17.11 39.47 31.60
N TYR A 149 -18.38 39.23 31.37
CA TYR A 149 -18.95 39.28 30.04
C TYR A 149 -20.37 39.86 30.02
N THR A 150 -20.73 40.46 28.91
CA THR A 150 -22.09 40.88 28.58
C THR A 150 -22.42 40.53 27.13
N THR A 151 -23.70 40.37 26.84
CA THR A 151 -24.26 40.19 25.50
C THR A 151 -25.12 41.37 25.09
N THR A 152 -25.19 42.40 25.91
CA THR A 152 -25.82 43.69 25.65
C THR A 152 -24.72 44.64 25.23
N VAL A 153 -24.96 45.47 24.19
CA VAL A 153 -24.00 46.46 23.71
C VAL A 153 -23.59 47.38 24.85
N PRO A 154 -22.30 47.38 25.25
CA PRO A 154 -21.81 48.21 26.34
C PRO A 154 -21.53 49.65 25.89
N ASP A 155 -21.20 50.52 26.84
CA ASP A 155 -20.72 51.89 26.58
C ASP A 155 -19.46 51.87 25.71
N GLU A 156 -19.22 52.88 24.89
CA GLU A 156 -18.07 52.96 23.97
C GLU A 156 -16.72 52.91 24.65
N SER A 157 -16.65 53.17 25.97
CA SER A 157 -15.44 53.12 26.77
C SER A 157 -15.12 51.74 27.36
N TRP A 158 -15.90 50.69 27.04
CA TRP A 158 -15.83 49.34 27.66
C TRP A 158 -14.45 48.67 27.62
N TYR A 159 -13.61 49.00 26.65
CA TYR A 159 -12.27 48.42 26.48
C TYR A 159 -11.17 49.23 27.19
N ASN A 160 -11.47 50.40 27.75
CA ASN A 160 -10.51 51.28 28.41
C ASN A 160 -10.02 50.73 29.73
N VAL A 161 -8.79 51.09 30.14
CA VAL A 161 -8.16 50.63 31.42
C VAL A 161 -8.97 51.03 32.65
N GLY A 162 -9.67 52.16 32.58
CA GLY A 162 -10.51 52.68 33.69
C GLY A 162 -11.87 52.00 33.80
N PHE A 163 -12.33 51.31 32.79
CA PHE A 163 -13.59 50.59 32.82
C PHE A 163 -13.54 49.42 33.80
N ARG A 164 -14.60 49.20 34.55
CA ARG A 164 -14.74 48.16 35.57
C ARG A 164 -16.00 47.35 35.26
N ALA A 165 -15.84 46.25 34.51
CA ALA A 165 -16.94 45.38 34.09
C ALA A 165 -17.76 44.87 35.30
N GLU A 166 -17.13 44.67 36.46
CA GLU A 166 -17.77 44.29 37.71
C GLU A 166 -18.78 45.35 38.26
N ASN A 167 -18.57 46.61 37.94
CA ASN A 167 -19.43 47.71 38.39
C ASN A 167 -20.58 47.99 37.43
N GLU A 168 -20.48 47.48 36.18
CA GLU A 168 -21.44 47.70 35.11
C GLU A 168 -22.42 46.53 34.93
N GLY A 169 -22.52 45.67 35.92
CA GLY A 169 -23.45 44.54 35.93
C GLY A 169 -23.09 43.39 34.97
N TRP A 170 -21.86 43.32 34.49
CA TRP A 170 -21.40 42.21 33.68
C TRP A 170 -21.37 40.91 34.48
N LYS A 171 -21.71 39.79 33.86
CA LYS A 171 -21.71 38.48 34.48
C LYS A 171 -20.29 37.93 34.55
N LEU A 172 -19.95 37.24 35.62
CA LEU A 172 -18.67 36.53 35.78
C LEU A 172 -18.84 35.05 35.39
N ALA A 173 -18.00 34.52 34.47
CA ALA A 173 -18.05 33.12 34.08
C ALA A 173 -16.68 32.63 33.57
N PRO A 174 -16.45 31.30 33.58
CA PRO A 174 -15.22 30.72 33.05
C PRO A 174 -15.12 30.90 31.52
N GLY A 175 -13.93 31.22 31.03
CA GLY A 175 -13.60 31.32 29.61
C GLY A 175 -13.94 30.07 28.81
N GLY A 176 -14.03 30.21 27.47
CA GLY A 176 -14.59 29.23 26.58
C GLY A 176 -16.09 29.43 26.38
N PHE A 177 -16.45 30.60 25.83
CA PHE A 177 -17.84 31.01 25.59
C PHE A 177 -18.31 30.48 24.24
N GLY A 178 -19.44 29.76 24.19
CA GLY A 178 -19.98 29.25 22.94
C GLY A 178 -20.99 28.13 23.09
N SER A 179 -21.30 27.46 21.96
CA SER A 179 -22.25 26.36 21.93
C SER A 179 -21.55 24.99 22.03
N LYS A 180 -22.17 24.06 22.77
CA LYS A 180 -21.73 22.65 22.78
C LYS A 180 -21.89 22.07 21.37
N GLY A 181 -20.80 21.57 20.81
CA GLY A 181 -20.80 20.96 19.46
C GLY A 181 -19.94 21.71 18.44
N THR A 182 -19.42 22.87 18.76
CA THR A 182 -18.40 23.54 17.91
C THR A 182 -17.14 22.66 17.90
N PRO A 183 -16.65 22.23 16.72
CA PRO A 183 -15.53 21.31 16.61
C PRO A 183 -14.27 21.78 17.34
N ASN A 184 -13.57 20.89 18.03
CA ASN A 184 -12.31 21.17 18.75
C ASN A 184 -12.36 22.29 19.79
N SER A 185 -13.57 22.78 20.14
CA SER A 185 -13.79 23.77 21.18
C SER A 185 -13.97 23.11 22.55
N LYS A 186 -13.74 23.90 23.62
CA LYS A 186 -14.06 23.50 24.99
C LYS A 186 -15.01 24.54 25.59
N ALA A 187 -16.27 24.51 25.16
CA ALA A 187 -17.30 25.41 25.69
C ALA A 187 -17.58 25.11 27.14
N ARG A 188 -17.36 26.12 28.01
CA ARG A 188 -17.63 26.10 29.45
C ARG A 188 -18.78 27.00 29.83
N THR A 189 -19.00 28.08 29.09
CA THR A 189 -20.08 29.04 29.28
C THR A 189 -20.90 29.15 28.00
N ASP A 190 -22.21 28.94 28.14
CA ASP A 190 -23.13 29.05 27.00
C ASP A 190 -23.22 30.52 26.53
N TRP A 191 -23.01 30.72 25.24
CA TRP A 191 -23.23 31.98 24.53
C TRP A 191 -24.08 31.72 23.27
N LYS A 192 -25.19 32.46 23.10
CA LYS A 192 -26.18 32.21 22.01
C LYS A 192 -26.62 33.46 21.26
N THR A 193 -26.09 34.64 21.62
CA THR A 193 -26.39 35.93 20.96
C THR A 193 -25.41 36.19 19.83
N SER A 194 -25.70 37.17 18.94
CA SER A 194 -24.81 37.58 17.87
C SER A 194 -23.48 38.15 18.34
N ASP A 195 -23.46 38.76 19.47
CA ASP A 195 -22.31 39.50 20.00
C ASP A 195 -22.04 39.11 21.44
N ILE A 196 -20.76 39.14 21.83
CA ILE A 196 -20.29 39.01 23.20
C ILE A 196 -19.12 39.96 23.42
N TRP A 197 -19.16 40.65 24.55
CA TRP A 197 -18.07 41.48 25.09
C TRP A 197 -17.55 40.83 26.35
N MET A 198 -16.22 40.72 26.43
CA MET A 198 -15.55 40.03 27.54
C MET A 198 -14.40 40.88 28.04
N GLN A 199 -14.20 40.90 29.36
CA GLN A 199 -13.08 41.60 29.97
C GLN A 199 -12.49 40.78 31.13
N THR A 200 -11.16 40.76 31.22
CA THR A 200 -10.44 40.21 32.36
C THR A 200 -9.18 41.01 32.64
N SER A 201 -8.52 40.76 33.79
CA SER A 201 -7.26 41.40 34.12
C SER A 201 -6.25 40.41 34.65
N PHE A 202 -4.97 40.74 34.48
CA PHE A 202 -3.84 39.97 34.99
C PHE A 202 -2.76 40.90 35.52
N GLN A 203 -1.85 40.35 36.34
CA GLN A 203 -0.76 41.11 36.96
C GLN A 203 0.58 40.77 36.30
N LEU A 204 1.42 41.77 36.07
CA LEU A 204 2.80 41.59 35.61
C LEU A 204 3.79 42.16 36.63
N ILE A 205 4.80 41.34 36.95
CA ILE A 205 5.95 41.80 37.75
C ILE A 205 6.94 42.53 36.84
N THR A 206 7.14 42.03 35.62
CA THR A 206 7.98 42.62 34.59
C THR A 206 7.29 42.50 33.25
N VAL A 207 7.46 43.53 32.39
CA VAL A 207 6.88 43.51 31.03
C VAL A 207 7.67 42.56 30.14
N PRO A 208 7.04 41.55 29.51
CA PRO A 208 7.71 40.60 28.66
C PRO A 208 8.12 41.22 27.30
N LYS A 209 9.28 40.82 26.79
CA LYS A 209 9.76 41.28 25.46
C LYS A 209 8.99 40.70 24.28
N LYS A 210 8.35 39.55 24.45
CA LYS A 210 7.53 38.86 23.43
C LYS A 210 6.30 38.26 24.08
N MET A 211 5.21 38.26 23.35
CA MET A 211 3.94 37.71 23.80
C MET A 211 3.28 36.91 22.73
N VAL A 212 2.59 35.84 23.07
CA VAL A 212 1.78 35.02 22.20
C VAL A 212 0.36 34.95 22.72
N MET A 213 -0.59 35.15 21.82
CA MET A 213 -2.01 34.98 22.07
C MET A 213 -2.42 33.65 21.49
N THR A 214 -3.02 32.79 22.29
CA THR A 214 -3.70 31.58 21.85
C THR A 214 -5.18 31.90 21.77
N ILE A 215 -5.77 31.83 20.58
CA ILE A 215 -7.17 32.21 20.39
C ILE A 215 -7.91 31.17 19.53
N TYR A 216 -9.16 30.91 19.88
CA TYR A 216 -10.16 30.32 19.04
C TYR A 216 -11.30 31.32 18.91
N HIS A 217 -11.65 31.73 17.68
CA HIS A 217 -12.76 32.61 17.40
C HIS A 217 -13.59 32.06 16.23
N ASP A 218 -14.88 32.22 16.33
CA ASP A 218 -15.81 31.88 15.29
C ASP A 218 -16.40 33.18 14.73
N GLU A 219 -15.92 33.52 13.52
CA GLU A 219 -16.08 34.71 12.73
C GLU A 219 -15.23 35.90 13.18
N GLU A 220 -15.79 37.07 13.54
CA GLU A 220 -15.00 38.28 13.78
C GLU A 220 -14.66 38.45 15.27
N ALA A 221 -13.40 38.80 15.57
CA ALA A 221 -13.00 39.12 16.93
C ALA A 221 -12.07 40.33 16.97
N GLN A 222 -12.28 41.20 17.92
CA GLN A 222 -11.40 42.35 18.26
C GLN A 222 -10.84 42.17 19.65
N VAL A 223 -9.52 42.28 19.78
CA VAL A 223 -8.81 42.11 21.06
C VAL A 223 -8.08 43.38 21.43
N TYR A 224 -8.39 43.88 22.59
CA TYR A 224 -7.82 45.10 23.16
C TYR A 224 -6.96 44.76 24.40
N LEU A 225 -5.83 45.44 24.53
CA LEU A 225 -4.94 45.33 25.67
C LEU A 225 -4.72 46.76 26.23
N ASN A 226 -5.11 46.96 27.48
CA ASN A 226 -5.06 48.27 28.15
C ASN A 226 -5.67 49.43 27.31
N GLY A 227 -6.77 49.16 26.62
CA GLY A 227 -7.46 50.16 25.81
C GLY A 227 -6.97 50.27 24.35
N GLN A 228 -5.87 49.63 24.04
CA GLN A 228 -5.32 49.64 22.68
C GLN A 228 -5.75 48.39 21.91
N LEU A 229 -6.27 48.54 20.71
CA LEU A 229 -6.58 47.43 19.79
C LEU A 229 -5.27 46.75 19.32
N ILE A 230 -5.06 45.50 19.74
CA ILE A 230 -3.85 44.75 19.41
C ILE A 230 -4.08 43.73 18.29
N ARG A 231 -5.32 43.32 18.06
CA ARG A 231 -5.70 42.42 16.94
C ARG A 231 -7.14 42.62 16.53
N GLU A 232 -7.34 42.61 15.21
CA GLU A 232 -8.63 42.42 14.58
C GLU A 232 -8.55 41.15 13.73
N LEU A 233 -9.45 40.20 13.96
CA LEU A 233 -9.50 38.88 13.34
C LEU A 233 -10.80 38.75 12.55
N ARG A 234 -10.71 38.25 11.33
CA ARG A 234 -11.85 38.05 10.44
C ARG A 234 -11.95 36.59 10.02
N GLY A 235 -13.18 36.14 9.75
CA GLY A 235 -13.47 34.76 9.43
C GLY A 235 -13.41 33.86 10.65
N HIS A 236 -13.55 32.55 10.45
CA HIS A 236 -13.57 31.57 11.54
C HIS A 236 -12.31 30.70 11.54
N VAL A 237 -11.97 30.16 12.68
CA VAL A 237 -10.95 29.11 12.83
C VAL A 237 -11.59 27.83 13.35
N THR A 238 -11.03 26.68 13.00
CA THR A 238 -11.53 25.35 13.42
C THR A 238 -10.71 24.73 14.55
N ASN A 239 -9.66 25.42 14.97
CA ASN A 239 -8.75 25.03 16.05
C ASN A 239 -8.18 26.28 16.73
N TYR A 240 -7.64 26.11 17.95
CA TYR A 240 -6.86 27.16 18.59
C TYR A 240 -5.63 27.52 17.75
N THR A 241 -5.48 28.81 17.51
CA THR A 241 -4.36 29.37 16.75
C THR A 241 -3.46 30.18 17.66
N GLU A 242 -2.15 29.99 17.54
CA GLU A 242 -1.16 30.80 18.24
C GLU A 242 -0.71 31.97 17.37
N ILE A 243 -0.86 33.18 17.87
CA ILE A 243 -0.53 34.43 17.17
C ILE A 243 0.55 35.15 17.95
N ALA A 244 1.75 35.29 17.38
CA ALA A 244 2.77 36.17 17.98
C ALA A 244 2.30 37.63 17.91
N LEU A 245 2.27 38.29 19.04
CA LEU A 245 1.88 39.70 19.14
C LEU A 245 3.10 40.60 18.83
N GLY A 246 2.84 41.64 18.07
CA GLY A 246 3.87 42.62 17.67
C GLY A 246 4.35 43.51 18.83
N THR A 247 5.26 44.43 18.50
CA THR A 247 5.81 45.40 19.46
C THR A 247 4.74 46.31 20.05
N GLU A 248 3.67 46.59 19.31
CA GLU A 248 2.51 47.38 19.75
C GLU A 248 1.86 46.78 21.02
N ALA A 249 1.64 45.45 21.01
CA ALA A 249 1.06 44.76 22.15
C ALA A 249 1.99 44.76 23.37
N THR A 250 3.31 44.66 23.19
CA THR A 250 4.27 44.73 24.30
C THR A 250 4.44 46.13 24.85
N GLN A 251 4.26 47.18 24.01
CA GLN A 251 4.25 48.57 24.41
C GLN A 251 2.98 48.96 25.18
N ALA A 252 1.86 48.28 24.90
CA ALA A 252 0.61 48.48 25.64
C ALA A 252 0.64 47.88 27.05
N LEU A 253 1.60 47.00 27.38
CA LEU A 253 1.73 46.39 28.69
C LEU A 253 2.41 47.30 29.69
N GLN A 254 2.01 47.16 30.98
CA GLN A 254 2.62 47.86 32.09
C GLN A 254 2.90 46.91 33.28
N THR A 255 3.83 47.27 34.12
CA THR A 255 4.02 46.59 35.40
C THR A 255 2.79 46.81 36.27
N GLY A 256 2.34 45.77 36.95
CA GLY A 256 1.10 45.78 37.73
C GLY A 256 -0.09 45.26 36.93
N ARG A 257 -1.27 45.85 37.13
CA ARG A 257 -2.54 45.39 36.55
C ARG A 257 -2.63 45.75 35.06
N ASN A 258 -2.90 44.74 34.23
CA ASN A 258 -3.22 44.87 32.82
C ASN A 258 -4.63 44.32 32.54
N VAL A 259 -5.33 44.91 31.57
CA VAL A 259 -6.71 44.57 31.20
C VAL A 259 -6.74 44.08 29.76
N VAL A 260 -7.39 42.94 29.57
CA VAL A 260 -7.71 42.42 28.25
C VAL A 260 -9.20 42.47 28.02
N SER A 261 -9.60 43.09 26.92
CA SER A 261 -11.00 43.18 26.49
C SER A 261 -11.16 42.56 25.12
N VAL A 262 -12.23 41.77 24.91
CA VAL A 262 -12.51 41.06 23.66
C VAL A 262 -13.96 41.32 23.25
N HIS A 263 -14.17 41.70 22.00
CA HIS A 263 -15.46 41.66 21.36
C HIS A 263 -15.44 40.56 20.30
N CYS A 264 -16.42 39.68 20.31
CA CYS A 264 -16.59 38.65 19.27
C CYS A 264 -18.00 38.70 18.69
N LYS A 265 -18.08 38.68 17.39
CA LYS A 265 -19.34 38.72 16.63
C LYS A 265 -19.52 37.42 15.89
N HIS A 266 -20.72 36.85 16.06
CA HIS A 266 -21.14 35.61 15.38
C HIS A 266 -22.24 35.93 14.37
N THR A 267 -22.20 35.31 13.18
CA THR A 267 -23.22 35.49 12.14
C THR A 267 -23.89 34.18 11.74
N LYS A 268 -23.15 33.07 11.61
CA LYS A 268 -23.69 31.73 11.29
C LYS A 268 -22.72 30.60 11.56
N GLY A 269 -23.24 29.40 11.81
CA GLY A 269 -22.43 28.17 11.94
C GLY A 269 -22.15 27.80 13.39
N GLY A 270 -20.92 27.40 13.69
CA GLY A 270 -20.43 27.17 15.07
C GLY A 270 -20.33 28.49 15.82
N GLN A 271 -20.31 28.45 17.15
CA GLN A 271 -20.20 29.66 17.96
C GLN A 271 -19.24 29.42 19.10
N PHE A 272 -18.08 30.11 19.07
CA PHE A 272 -17.09 29.95 20.13
C PHE A 272 -16.06 31.07 20.16
N ILE A 273 -15.73 31.55 21.37
CA ILE A 273 -14.60 32.43 21.63
C ILE A 273 -13.87 32.00 22.89
N ASP A 274 -12.58 31.88 22.79
CA ASP A 274 -11.67 31.65 23.93
C ASP A 274 -10.31 32.29 23.65
N LEU A 275 -9.67 32.82 24.69
CA LEU A 275 -8.39 33.48 24.57
C LEU A 275 -7.49 33.16 25.73
N GLY A 276 -6.24 32.83 25.43
CA GLY A 276 -5.12 32.76 26.38
C GLY A 276 -3.99 33.71 26.00
N LEU A 277 -3.25 34.19 26.99
CA LEU A 277 -2.04 34.99 26.80
C LEU A 277 -0.88 34.37 27.55
N HIS A 278 0.24 34.22 26.90
CA HIS A 278 1.45 33.72 27.51
C HIS A 278 2.70 34.38 26.94
N GLN A 279 3.72 34.49 27.74
CA GLN A 279 5.06 34.75 27.25
C GLN A 279 5.55 33.45 26.62
N PRO A 280 5.90 33.44 25.30
CA PRO A 280 6.49 32.25 24.72
C PRO A 280 7.77 31.93 25.49
N LYS A 281 8.01 30.65 25.74
CA LYS A 281 9.38 30.24 26.06
C LYS A 281 10.27 30.89 25.02
N LEU A 282 11.16 31.75 25.44
CA LEU A 282 12.19 32.34 24.55
C LEU A 282 12.80 31.16 23.81
N GLY A 283 12.47 31.00 22.55
CA GLY A 283 12.47 29.83 21.69
C GLY A 283 13.22 28.68 22.31
N ALA A 284 12.56 27.57 22.60
CA ALA A 284 13.23 26.40 23.13
C ALA A 284 14.50 26.26 22.32
N PHE A 285 15.64 26.38 22.98
CA PHE A 285 16.93 26.38 22.31
C PHE A 285 16.92 25.05 21.57
N ASP A 286 16.89 25.06 20.23
CA ASP A 286 16.91 23.84 19.47
C ASP A 286 18.29 23.22 19.67
N ILE A 287 18.43 22.54 20.80
CA ILE A 287 19.68 21.90 21.21
C ILE A 287 20.13 20.91 20.13
N ALA A 288 19.17 20.25 19.44
CA ALA A 288 19.48 19.37 18.34
C ALA A 288 20.11 20.13 17.15
N LYS A 289 19.64 21.34 16.86
CA LYS A 289 20.23 22.22 15.86
C LYS A 289 21.62 22.68 16.29
N LEU A 290 21.78 23.03 17.55
CA LEU A 290 23.07 23.48 18.10
C LEU A 290 24.11 22.34 18.06
N ILE A 291 23.72 21.13 18.48
CA ILE A 291 24.59 19.94 18.38
C ILE A 291 25.02 19.70 16.94
N ARG A 292 24.11 19.80 15.98
CA ARG A 292 24.45 19.62 14.55
C ARG A 292 25.42 20.68 14.03
N GLN A 293 25.29 21.94 14.47
CA GLN A 293 26.10 23.04 13.98
C GLN A 293 27.46 23.16 14.68
N ARG A 294 27.46 22.96 16.00
CA ARG A 294 28.62 23.25 16.86
C ARG A 294 29.04 22.07 17.75
N GLY A 295 28.43 20.90 17.57
CA GLY A 295 28.68 19.74 18.44
C GLY A 295 30.14 19.30 18.52
N LYS A 296 30.89 19.46 17.42
CA LYS A 296 32.35 19.17 17.37
C LYS A 296 33.18 20.02 18.33
N GLU A 297 32.64 21.10 18.84
CA GLU A 297 33.31 21.97 19.81
C GLU A 297 33.34 21.37 21.23
N ILE A 298 32.39 20.47 21.54
CA ILE A 298 32.15 19.97 22.90
C ILE A 298 32.03 18.45 22.99
N PHE A 299 31.92 17.75 21.85
CA PHE A 299 31.78 16.30 21.77
C PHE A 299 32.82 15.69 20.84
N THR A 300 33.18 14.43 21.12
CA THR A 300 33.98 13.59 20.23
C THR A 300 33.17 13.14 19.01
N ASN A 301 33.86 12.64 17.99
CA ASN A 301 33.19 12.07 16.82
C ASN A 301 32.35 10.84 17.17
N GLU A 302 32.72 10.06 18.17
CA GLU A 302 31.99 8.90 18.63
C GLU A 302 30.69 9.29 19.35
N GLU A 303 30.74 10.31 20.24
CA GLU A 303 29.57 10.86 20.88
C GLU A 303 28.57 11.43 19.87
N LEU A 304 29.03 12.14 18.85
CA LEU A 304 28.17 12.67 17.79
C LEU A 304 27.54 11.57 16.93
N LYS A 305 28.28 10.51 16.60
CA LYS A 305 27.70 9.33 15.93
C LYS A 305 26.63 8.67 16.76
N ARG A 306 26.84 8.57 18.10
CA ARG A 306 25.82 8.04 19.02
C ARG A 306 24.53 8.89 18.97
N TYR A 307 24.66 10.21 18.98
CA TYR A 307 23.52 11.12 18.89
C TYR A 307 22.75 11.01 17.55
N GLU A 308 23.47 10.87 16.43
CA GLU A 308 22.86 10.63 15.11
C GLU A 308 22.14 9.27 15.07
N ASN A 309 22.68 8.26 15.75
CA ASN A 309 22.06 6.95 15.86
C ASN A 309 20.69 7.02 16.54
N PHE A 310 20.52 7.76 17.63
CA PHE A 310 19.22 7.92 18.29
C PHE A 310 18.13 8.34 17.31
N ARG A 311 18.41 9.34 16.49
CA ARG A 311 17.44 9.81 15.48
C ARG A 311 17.14 8.73 14.44
N ARG A 312 18.19 8.05 13.95
CA ARG A 312 18.03 6.98 12.95
C ARG A 312 17.19 5.82 13.50
N GLU A 313 17.44 5.42 14.71
CA GLU A 313 16.72 4.32 15.37
C GLU A 313 15.26 4.67 15.65
N LEU A 314 14.98 5.86 16.16
CA LEU A 314 13.60 6.33 16.33
C LEU A 314 12.86 6.39 15.00
N THR A 315 13.48 6.92 13.96
CA THR A 315 12.88 6.95 12.62
C THR A 315 12.61 5.54 12.09
N GLN A 316 13.49 4.56 12.36
CA GLN A 316 13.28 3.16 11.97
C GLN A 316 12.12 2.51 12.73
N ILE A 317 11.90 2.88 13.99
CA ILE A 317 10.74 2.42 14.78
C ILE A 317 9.47 3.06 14.24
N GLU A 318 9.45 4.39 14.07
CA GLU A 318 8.30 5.17 13.61
C GLU A 318 7.82 4.75 12.22
N ASN A 319 8.72 4.52 11.29
CA ASN A 319 8.37 4.09 9.92
C ASN A 319 8.14 2.57 9.80
N GLY A 320 8.17 1.84 10.91
CA GLY A 320 7.94 0.40 10.96
C GLY A 320 9.07 -0.47 10.38
N SER A 321 10.26 0.10 10.10
CA SER A 321 11.38 -0.66 9.52
C SER A 321 11.93 -1.74 10.48
N ARG A 322 11.70 -1.60 11.79
CA ARG A 322 12.03 -2.58 12.82
C ARG A 322 10.91 -3.56 13.14
N MET A 323 9.75 -3.44 12.48
CA MET A 323 8.66 -4.38 12.62
C MET A 323 8.97 -5.59 11.72
N ASP A 324 9.62 -6.58 12.27
CA ASP A 324 10.04 -7.83 11.63
C ASP A 324 9.00 -8.96 11.75
N VAL A 325 7.87 -8.67 12.40
CA VAL A 325 6.73 -9.57 12.55
C VAL A 325 5.55 -9.03 11.73
N GLY A 326 4.94 -9.89 10.92
CA GLY A 326 3.89 -9.51 9.98
C GLY A 326 4.44 -9.28 8.56
N VAL A 327 3.54 -9.18 7.61
CA VAL A 327 3.87 -8.93 6.21
C VAL A 327 3.61 -7.47 5.89
N ARG A 328 4.64 -6.75 5.47
CA ARG A 328 4.48 -5.37 4.99
C ARG A 328 3.83 -5.39 3.60
N ALA A 329 2.68 -4.77 3.47
CA ALA A 329 1.98 -4.66 2.20
C ALA A 329 1.64 -3.21 1.89
N MET A 330 1.69 -2.85 0.61
CA MET A 330 1.11 -1.60 0.14
C MET A 330 -0.41 -1.76 0.15
N ILE A 331 -1.09 -0.83 0.78
CA ILE A 331 -2.55 -0.80 0.83
C ILE A 331 -3.10 0.48 0.19
N VAL A 332 -4.37 0.47 -0.11
CA VAL A 332 -5.16 1.67 -0.39
C VAL A 332 -5.94 2.06 0.86
N GLN A 333 -6.20 3.34 1.03
CA GLN A 333 -7.01 3.87 2.12
C GLN A 333 -8.11 4.76 1.53
N GLU A 334 -9.17 4.95 2.27
CA GLU A 334 -10.19 5.92 1.91
C GLU A 334 -9.82 7.32 2.39
N SER A 335 -10.14 8.34 1.60
CA SER A 335 -9.86 9.76 1.86
C SER A 335 -10.91 10.40 2.76
N GLY A 336 -11.36 9.71 3.81
CA GLY A 336 -12.37 10.18 4.75
C GLY A 336 -13.70 9.43 4.63
N SER A 337 -14.66 9.82 5.47
CA SER A 337 -15.96 9.16 5.58
C SER A 337 -16.99 9.55 4.50
N LYS A 338 -16.71 10.60 3.72
CA LYS A 338 -17.58 11.08 2.65
C LYS A 338 -16.75 11.36 1.39
N PRO A 339 -16.74 10.42 0.43
CA PRO A 339 -16.09 10.65 -0.87
C PRO A 339 -16.79 11.79 -1.61
N ALA A 340 -16.06 12.42 -2.55
CA ALA A 340 -16.64 13.41 -3.45
C ALA A 340 -17.78 12.77 -4.26
N PRO A 341 -18.79 13.56 -4.69
CA PRO A 341 -19.84 13.06 -5.57
C PRO A 341 -19.24 12.49 -6.87
N MET A 342 -19.83 11.40 -7.37
CA MET A 342 -19.48 10.85 -8.68
C MET A 342 -20.46 11.38 -9.73
N HIS A 343 -19.93 11.68 -10.90
CA HIS A 343 -20.71 12.13 -12.04
C HIS A 343 -20.44 11.23 -13.24
N VAL A 344 -21.44 11.13 -14.11
CA VAL A 344 -21.24 10.56 -15.45
C VAL A 344 -20.31 11.49 -16.23
N HIS A 345 -19.26 10.95 -16.83
CA HIS A 345 -18.36 11.75 -17.66
C HIS A 345 -18.78 11.67 -19.12
N ILE A 346 -19.15 12.80 -19.69
CA ILE A 346 -19.60 12.88 -21.10
C ILE A 346 -18.47 12.38 -22.00
N ARG A 347 -18.73 11.31 -22.75
CA ARG A 347 -17.75 10.63 -23.62
C ARG A 347 -16.49 10.18 -22.89
N GLY A 348 -16.59 9.85 -21.61
CA GLY A 348 -15.46 9.39 -20.79
C GLY A 348 -14.47 10.48 -20.36
N ASN A 349 -14.78 11.75 -20.63
CA ASN A 349 -13.91 12.87 -20.26
C ASN A 349 -14.21 13.36 -18.84
N ALA A 350 -13.26 13.18 -17.94
CA ALA A 350 -13.38 13.59 -16.54
C ALA A 350 -13.60 15.09 -16.34
N ASN A 351 -13.18 15.92 -17.29
CA ASN A 351 -13.36 17.36 -17.27
C ASN A 351 -14.73 17.80 -17.82
N ALA A 352 -15.58 16.88 -18.26
CA ALA A 352 -16.94 17.14 -18.72
C ALA A 352 -17.96 16.36 -17.87
N PRO A 353 -18.20 16.76 -16.60
CA PRO A 353 -19.13 16.09 -15.72
C PRO A 353 -20.58 16.31 -16.20
N GLY A 354 -21.34 15.23 -16.25
CA GLY A 354 -22.78 15.20 -16.49
C GLY A 354 -23.58 15.06 -15.19
N GLU A 355 -24.61 14.23 -15.21
CA GLU A 355 -25.45 13.97 -14.03
C GLU A 355 -24.69 13.30 -12.91
N GLN A 356 -25.08 13.61 -11.66
CA GLN A 356 -24.55 12.96 -10.48
C GLN A 356 -25.17 11.57 -10.30
N VAL A 357 -24.34 10.61 -9.89
CA VAL A 357 -24.76 9.23 -9.61
C VAL A 357 -24.36 8.81 -8.20
N GLU A 358 -25.16 7.94 -7.61
CA GLU A 358 -24.89 7.30 -6.33
C GLU A 358 -24.20 5.95 -6.51
N PRO A 359 -23.41 5.46 -5.53
CA PRO A 359 -22.84 4.12 -5.58
C PRO A 359 -23.92 3.05 -5.79
N GLY A 360 -23.73 2.20 -6.78
CA GLY A 360 -24.70 1.16 -7.14
C GLY A 360 -24.13 0.12 -8.08
N PHE A 361 -24.81 -1.04 -8.13
CA PHE A 361 -24.48 -2.08 -9.11
C PHE A 361 -25.27 -1.85 -10.40
N PRO A 362 -24.74 -2.28 -11.55
CA PRO A 362 -25.50 -2.38 -12.76
C PRO A 362 -26.80 -3.16 -12.55
N LEU A 363 -27.88 -2.73 -13.20
CA LEU A 363 -29.19 -3.40 -13.08
C LEU A 363 -29.13 -4.88 -13.44
N ILE A 364 -28.32 -5.28 -14.41
CA ILE A 364 -28.06 -6.68 -14.79
C ILE A 364 -27.52 -7.52 -13.62
N LEU A 365 -26.92 -6.90 -12.60
CA LEU A 365 -26.38 -7.56 -11.40
C LEU A 365 -27.33 -7.51 -10.20
N GLY A 366 -28.56 -7.06 -10.37
CA GLY A 366 -29.59 -7.04 -9.33
C GLY A 366 -29.75 -5.70 -8.60
N GLY A 367 -29.27 -4.60 -9.17
CA GLY A 367 -29.59 -3.25 -8.71
C GLY A 367 -28.77 -2.74 -7.52
N ARG A 368 -29.28 -1.68 -6.87
CA ARG A 368 -28.56 -0.90 -5.85
C ARG A 368 -28.25 -1.70 -4.59
N ARG A 369 -26.97 -1.89 -4.30
CA ARG A 369 -26.45 -2.44 -3.03
C ARG A 369 -25.32 -1.54 -2.54
N THR A 370 -25.20 -1.38 -1.24
CA THR A 370 -24.26 -0.42 -0.63
C THR A 370 -22.92 -1.03 -0.26
N VAL A 371 -22.76 -2.36 -0.30
CA VAL A 371 -21.53 -3.05 0.14
C VAL A 371 -21.06 -4.03 -0.93
N LEU A 372 -20.11 -3.60 -1.75
CA LEU A 372 -19.57 -4.39 -2.85
C LEU A 372 -18.94 -5.71 -2.38
N ALA A 373 -18.07 -5.66 -1.37
CA ALA A 373 -17.36 -6.83 -0.90
C ALA A 373 -18.29 -7.92 -0.34
N GLU A 374 -19.31 -7.54 0.44
CA GLU A 374 -20.28 -8.47 0.99
C GLU A 374 -21.09 -9.14 -0.11
N TRP A 375 -21.49 -8.39 -1.13
CA TRP A 375 -22.23 -8.97 -2.25
C TRP A 375 -21.36 -9.92 -3.07
N MET A 376 -20.11 -9.54 -3.38
CA MET A 376 -19.19 -10.40 -4.16
C MET A 376 -18.89 -11.72 -3.46
N THR A 377 -18.85 -11.73 -2.13
CA THR A 377 -18.57 -12.93 -1.32
C THR A 377 -19.84 -13.63 -0.81
N SER A 378 -21.02 -13.12 -1.16
CA SER A 378 -22.29 -13.71 -0.76
C SER A 378 -22.48 -15.09 -1.40
N PRO A 379 -22.89 -16.11 -0.62
CA PRO A 379 -23.28 -17.41 -1.16
C PRO A 379 -24.42 -17.33 -2.20
N THR A 380 -25.20 -16.26 -2.16
CA THR A 380 -26.31 -16.04 -3.10
C THR A 380 -25.88 -15.33 -4.39
N ASN A 381 -24.62 -14.90 -4.49
CA ASN A 381 -24.08 -14.34 -5.72
C ASN A 381 -23.62 -15.50 -6.63
N PRO A 382 -24.32 -15.77 -7.74
CA PRO A 382 -24.00 -16.91 -8.58
C PRO A 382 -22.76 -16.69 -9.47
N ARG A 383 -22.28 -15.45 -9.60
CA ARG A 383 -21.22 -15.13 -10.57
C ARG A 383 -19.84 -15.40 -10.02
N THR A 384 -19.49 -14.87 -8.84
CA THR A 384 -18.15 -14.98 -8.30
C THR A 384 -17.67 -16.42 -8.18
N SER A 385 -18.50 -17.32 -7.68
CA SER A 385 -18.13 -18.73 -7.55
C SER A 385 -17.96 -19.42 -8.92
N ARG A 386 -18.84 -19.14 -9.88
CA ARG A 386 -18.69 -19.67 -11.25
C ARG A 386 -17.41 -19.17 -11.93
N VAL A 387 -17.13 -17.88 -11.85
CA VAL A 387 -15.92 -17.29 -12.42
C VAL A 387 -14.67 -17.91 -11.81
N MET A 388 -14.63 -18.04 -10.49
CA MET A 388 -13.50 -18.66 -9.79
C MET A 388 -13.33 -20.13 -10.19
N MET A 389 -14.40 -20.90 -10.29
CA MET A 389 -14.33 -22.30 -10.68
C MET A 389 -13.92 -22.45 -12.15
N ASN A 390 -14.44 -21.61 -13.05
CA ASN A 390 -14.02 -21.59 -14.43
C ASN A 390 -12.52 -21.28 -14.59
N ARG A 391 -11.99 -20.35 -13.80
CA ARG A 391 -10.55 -20.03 -13.79
C ARG A 391 -9.71 -21.16 -13.22
N LEU A 392 -10.14 -21.81 -12.12
CA LEU A 392 -9.43 -22.96 -11.57
C LEU A 392 -9.40 -24.11 -12.59
N TRP A 393 -10.53 -24.39 -13.26
CA TRP A 393 -10.60 -25.37 -14.34
C TRP A 393 -9.65 -25.01 -15.50
N GLN A 394 -9.66 -23.74 -15.92
CA GLN A 394 -8.76 -23.24 -16.97
C GLN A 394 -7.28 -23.44 -16.63
N HIS A 395 -6.88 -23.22 -15.36
CA HIS A 395 -5.50 -23.44 -14.96
C HIS A 395 -5.09 -24.92 -15.01
N HIS A 396 -6.03 -25.83 -14.78
CA HIS A 396 -5.75 -27.27 -14.88
C HIS A 396 -5.78 -27.77 -16.32
N PHE A 397 -6.75 -27.37 -17.10
CA PHE A 397 -7.01 -27.94 -18.45
C PHE A 397 -6.54 -27.01 -19.59
N GLY A 398 -5.98 -25.84 -19.30
CA GLY A 398 -5.56 -24.86 -20.31
C GLY A 398 -6.71 -24.05 -20.91
N ARG A 399 -7.97 -24.48 -20.76
CA ARG A 399 -9.19 -23.83 -21.23
C ARG A 399 -10.28 -23.90 -20.16
N GLY A 400 -11.05 -22.82 -20.00
CA GLY A 400 -12.21 -22.81 -19.10
C GLY A 400 -13.36 -23.62 -19.64
N ILE A 401 -14.26 -24.06 -18.78
CA ILE A 401 -15.57 -24.62 -19.16
C ILE A 401 -16.35 -23.58 -19.98
N CYS A 402 -16.27 -22.30 -19.59
CA CYS A 402 -16.60 -21.15 -20.40
C CYS A 402 -15.27 -20.57 -20.94
N PRO A 403 -15.02 -20.61 -22.26
CA PRO A 403 -13.74 -20.23 -22.83
C PRO A 403 -13.39 -18.75 -22.64
N THR A 404 -14.39 -17.87 -22.66
CA THR A 404 -14.24 -16.43 -22.43
C THR A 404 -14.26 -16.12 -20.93
N SER A 405 -13.20 -16.48 -20.23
CA SER A 405 -13.13 -16.46 -18.75
C SER A 405 -13.36 -15.09 -18.09
N SER A 406 -13.26 -13.99 -18.83
CA SER A 406 -13.53 -12.63 -18.35
C SER A 406 -14.83 -12.04 -18.88
N ASP A 407 -15.57 -12.80 -19.71
CA ASP A 407 -16.82 -12.32 -20.31
C ASP A 407 -17.86 -13.45 -20.37
N PHE A 408 -18.79 -13.43 -19.45
CA PHE A 408 -19.99 -14.26 -19.40
C PHE A 408 -21.23 -13.46 -19.87
N GLY A 409 -20.99 -12.32 -20.55
CA GLY A 409 -22.01 -11.48 -21.15
C GLY A 409 -22.43 -11.97 -22.53
N TYR A 410 -23.16 -11.13 -23.26
CA TYR A 410 -23.70 -11.48 -24.60
C TYR A 410 -22.62 -11.67 -25.67
N LEU A 411 -21.41 -11.15 -25.49
CA LEU A 411 -20.30 -11.37 -26.42
C LEU A 411 -19.43 -12.56 -26.00
N GLY A 412 -19.64 -13.12 -24.82
CA GLY A 412 -18.95 -14.30 -24.35
C GLY A 412 -19.49 -15.60 -24.96
N GLU A 413 -18.67 -16.64 -24.88
CA GLU A 413 -19.09 -17.99 -25.27
C GLU A 413 -19.88 -18.66 -24.15
N MET A 414 -20.84 -19.52 -24.54
CA MET A 414 -21.57 -20.34 -23.57
C MET A 414 -20.67 -21.40 -22.96
N PRO A 415 -20.87 -21.76 -21.68
CA PRO A 415 -20.13 -22.88 -21.09
C PRO A 415 -20.46 -24.20 -21.80
N THR A 416 -19.44 -24.99 -22.06
CA THR A 416 -19.61 -26.32 -22.72
C THR A 416 -20.30 -27.33 -21.84
N HIS A 417 -20.17 -27.19 -20.51
CA HIS A 417 -20.75 -28.07 -19.49
C HIS A 417 -21.36 -27.19 -18.38
N PRO A 418 -22.54 -26.59 -18.62
CA PRO A 418 -23.13 -25.63 -17.68
C PRO A 418 -23.45 -26.26 -16.31
N GLU A 419 -23.97 -27.48 -16.28
CA GLU A 419 -24.30 -28.18 -15.04
C GLU A 419 -23.06 -28.50 -14.20
N LEU A 420 -21.94 -28.85 -14.86
CA LEU A 420 -20.65 -29.06 -14.18
C LEU A 420 -20.14 -27.76 -13.56
N LEU A 421 -20.21 -26.65 -14.29
CA LEU A 421 -19.80 -25.35 -13.77
C LEU A 421 -20.64 -24.92 -12.58
N ASP A 422 -21.95 -25.14 -12.64
CA ASP A 422 -22.88 -24.82 -11.55
C ASP A 422 -22.63 -25.69 -10.33
N TRP A 423 -22.39 -26.98 -10.53
CA TRP A 423 -22.05 -27.89 -9.45
C TRP A 423 -20.74 -27.52 -8.77
N LEU A 424 -19.68 -27.29 -9.55
CA LEU A 424 -18.38 -26.85 -9.03
C LEU A 424 -18.49 -25.54 -8.23
N ALA A 425 -19.28 -24.58 -8.74
CA ALA A 425 -19.52 -23.32 -8.06
C ALA A 425 -20.24 -23.51 -6.71
N SER A 426 -21.22 -24.41 -6.67
CA SER A 426 -21.95 -24.74 -5.45
C SER A 426 -21.07 -25.45 -4.43
N GLU A 427 -20.28 -26.44 -4.87
CA GLU A 427 -19.32 -27.15 -4.02
C GLU A 427 -18.26 -26.21 -3.44
N PHE A 428 -17.77 -25.26 -4.24
CA PHE A 428 -16.80 -24.26 -3.78
C PHE A 428 -17.35 -23.43 -2.62
N VAL A 429 -18.58 -22.97 -2.73
CA VAL A 429 -19.26 -22.24 -1.65
C VAL A 429 -19.48 -23.15 -0.44
N ALA A 430 -19.98 -24.38 -0.64
CA ALA A 430 -20.25 -25.35 0.42
C ALA A 430 -18.98 -25.74 1.21
N LYS A 431 -17.83 -25.78 0.53
CA LYS A 431 -16.51 -26.01 1.14
C LYS A 431 -15.86 -24.74 1.72
N GLY A 432 -16.65 -23.69 1.96
CA GLY A 432 -16.17 -22.45 2.58
C GLY A 432 -15.13 -21.70 1.72
N TRP A 433 -15.26 -21.71 0.40
CA TRP A 433 -14.36 -21.07 -0.56
C TRP A 433 -12.92 -21.62 -0.52
N SER A 434 -12.77 -22.92 -0.23
CA SER A 434 -11.47 -23.59 -0.14
C SER A 434 -10.92 -23.92 -1.53
N ILE A 435 -10.01 -23.10 -2.03
CA ILE A 435 -9.30 -23.33 -3.32
C ILE A 435 -8.55 -24.66 -3.31
N LYS A 436 -7.90 -25.02 -2.19
CA LYS A 436 -7.15 -26.28 -2.09
C LYS A 436 -8.02 -27.51 -2.21
N ASP A 437 -9.23 -27.48 -1.66
CA ASP A 437 -10.15 -28.62 -1.76
C ASP A 437 -10.69 -28.76 -3.18
N MET A 438 -10.90 -27.64 -3.90
CA MET A 438 -11.28 -27.69 -5.30
C MET A 438 -10.14 -28.18 -6.19
N HIS A 439 -8.90 -27.81 -5.93
CA HIS A 439 -7.75 -28.40 -6.63
C HIS A 439 -7.71 -29.92 -6.45
N ARG A 440 -7.86 -30.43 -5.23
CA ARG A 440 -7.89 -31.88 -4.97
C ARG A 440 -9.04 -32.55 -5.72
N LEU A 441 -10.22 -31.94 -5.68
CA LEU A 441 -11.41 -32.45 -6.36
C LEU A 441 -11.19 -32.58 -7.86
N ILE A 442 -10.68 -31.52 -8.51
CA ILE A 442 -10.42 -31.50 -9.95
C ILE A 442 -9.32 -32.51 -10.32
N MET A 443 -8.20 -32.53 -9.61
CA MET A 443 -7.06 -33.39 -9.90
C MET A 443 -7.35 -34.87 -9.65
N SER A 444 -8.27 -35.20 -8.74
CA SER A 444 -8.68 -36.59 -8.50
C SER A 444 -9.79 -37.08 -9.47
N SER A 445 -10.29 -36.21 -10.34
CA SER A 445 -11.30 -36.58 -11.34
C SER A 445 -10.72 -37.43 -12.46
N GLU A 446 -11.52 -38.30 -13.03
CA GLU A 446 -11.17 -39.07 -14.22
C GLU A 446 -10.81 -38.14 -15.41
N ALA A 447 -11.49 -37.01 -15.53
CA ALA A 447 -11.22 -36.02 -16.56
C ALA A 447 -9.77 -35.48 -16.51
N TYR A 448 -9.21 -35.25 -15.31
CA TYR A 448 -7.83 -34.79 -15.15
C TYR A 448 -6.82 -35.92 -15.40
N GLN A 449 -7.21 -37.16 -15.16
CA GLN A 449 -6.34 -38.34 -15.29
C GLN A 449 -6.40 -38.96 -16.69
N MET A 450 -7.17 -38.39 -17.64
CA MET A 450 -7.21 -38.85 -19.02
C MET A 450 -5.87 -38.59 -19.69
N SER A 451 -5.49 -39.50 -20.61
CA SER A 451 -4.36 -39.30 -21.50
C SER A 451 -4.64 -38.23 -22.56
N SER A 452 -3.59 -37.59 -23.06
CA SER A 452 -3.64 -36.69 -24.21
C SER A 452 -3.76 -37.45 -25.58
N ALA A 453 -3.69 -38.76 -25.56
CA ALA A 453 -3.71 -39.58 -26.75
C ALA A 453 -4.96 -39.32 -27.62
N GLY A 454 -4.72 -39.26 -28.95
CA GLY A 454 -5.77 -39.00 -29.93
C GLY A 454 -6.69 -40.20 -30.12
N ASN A 455 -7.97 -39.91 -30.37
CA ASN A 455 -8.96 -40.89 -30.86
C ASN A 455 -9.54 -40.36 -32.17
N THR A 456 -9.41 -41.11 -33.25
CA THR A 456 -9.79 -40.66 -34.59
C THR A 456 -11.27 -40.29 -34.70
N GLN A 457 -12.16 -41.04 -34.03
CA GLN A 457 -13.60 -40.78 -34.08
C GLN A 457 -13.97 -39.52 -33.25
N ALA A 458 -13.41 -39.38 -32.08
CA ALA A 458 -13.61 -38.18 -31.24
C ALA A 458 -13.01 -36.92 -31.87
N LEU A 459 -11.83 -37.05 -32.51
CA LEU A 459 -11.18 -35.96 -33.22
C LEU A 459 -12.00 -35.47 -34.43
N ALA A 460 -12.72 -36.38 -35.11
CA ALA A 460 -13.61 -36.02 -36.22
C ALA A 460 -14.86 -35.25 -35.72
N GLN A 461 -15.34 -35.52 -34.50
CA GLN A 461 -16.53 -34.89 -33.90
C GLN A 461 -16.21 -33.59 -33.16
N ASP A 462 -15.12 -33.58 -32.45
CA ASP A 462 -14.67 -32.42 -31.65
C ASP A 462 -13.14 -32.26 -31.80
N PRO A 463 -12.68 -31.68 -32.92
CA PRO A 463 -11.26 -31.51 -33.20
C PRO A 463 -10.56 -30.59 -32.21
N THR A 464 -11.29 -29.67 -31.58
CA THR A 464 -10.75 -28.69 -30.66
C THR A 464 -10.73 -29.18 -29.21
N ASN A 465 -11.23 -30.39 -28.96
CA ASN A 465 -11.42 -30.93 -27.62
C ASN A 465 -12.24 -29.98 -26.69
N GLY A 466 -13.24 -29.34 -27.27
CA GLY A 466 -14.14 -28.44 -26.53
C GLY A 466 -14.94 -29.17 -25.44
N LEU A 467 -15.21 -30.46 -25.63
CA LEU A 467 -15.94 -31.31 -24.69
C LEU A 467 -15.05 -32.12 -23.76
N PHE A 468 -13.75 -31.84 -23.73
CA PHE A 468 -12.80 -32.50 -22.81
C PHE A 468 -12.79 -34.04 -22.92
N TRP A 469 -12.85 -34.59 -24.11
CA TRP A 469 -12.82 -36.05 -24.33
C TRP A 469 -11.42 -36.68 -24.18
N ARG A 470 -10.36 -35.83 -24.04
CA ARG A 470 -8.99 -36.20 -23.68
C ARG A 470 -8.39 -35.09 -22.82
N PHE A 471 -7.25 -35.31 -22.18
CA PHE A 471 -6.45 -34.25 -21.62
C PHE A 471 -5.84 -33.40 -22.75
N ASN A 472 -5.93 -32.07 -22.64
CA ASN A 472 -5.22 -31.18 -23.58
C ASN A 472 -3.76 -31.08 -23.17
N MET A 473 -2.86 -31.58 -24.03
CA MET A 473 -1.45 -31.30 -23.81
C MET A 473 -1.24 -29.79 -23.72
N ARG A 474 -0.66 -29.33 -22.61
CA ARG A 474 -0.36 -27.92 -22.40
C ARG A 474 1.09 -27.70 -22.00
N ARG A 475 1.72 -26.66 -22.55
CA ARG A 475 3.02 -26.24 -22.09
C ARG A 475 2.92 -25.65 -20.67
N LEU A 476 3.92 -25.92 -19.83
CA LEU A 476 4.08 -25.26 -18.54
C LEU A 476 4.30 -23.74 -18.75
N SER A 477 3.82 -22.93 -17.81
CA SER A 477 4.12 -21.50 -17.77
C SER A 477 5.60 -21.26 -17.42
N ALA A 478 6.09 -20.05 -17.68
CA ALA A 478 7.47 -19.67 -17.36
C ALA A 478 7.82 -19.95 -15.90
N GLU A 479 6.89 -19.64 -14.99
CA GLU A 479 7.06 -19.86 -13.56
C GLU A 479 7.08 -21.34 -13.19
N GLU A 480 6.19 -22.15 -13.80
CA GLU A 480 6.16 -23.60 -13.60
C GLU A 480 7.45 -24.25 -14.10
N ILE A 481 7.93 -23.88 -15.29
CA ILE A 481 9.21 -24.39 -15.85
C ILE A 481 10.37 -24.10 -14.89
N ARG A 482 10.51 -22.83 -14.48
CA ARG A 482 11.61 -22.44 -13.61
C ARG A 482 11.56 -23.13 -12.24
N ASP A 483 10.39 -23.20 -11.63
CA ASP A 483 10.20 -23.87 -10.33
C ASP A 483 10.48 -25.39 -10.44
N SER A 484 10.07 -26.02 -11.56
CA SER A 484 10.36 -27.43 -11.82
C SER A 484 11.85 -27.69 -12.01
N ILE A 485 12.57 -26.82 -12.71
CA ILE A 485 14.03 -26.90 -12.87
C ILE A 485 14.73 -26.80 -11.51
N LEU A 486 14.35 -25.82 -10.68
CA LEU A 486 14.89 -25.66 -9.33
C LEU A 486 14.59 -26.86 -8.43
N ASN A 487 13.41 -27.46 -8.58
CA ASN A 487 13.03 -28.65 -7.82
C ASN A 487 13.89 -29.86 -8.22
N LEU A 488 14.09 -30.07 -9.54
CA LEU A 488 14.91 -31.17 -10.05
C LEU A 488 16.38 -31.05 -9.65
N SER A 489 16.92 -29.85 -9.66
CA SER A 489 18.28 -29.57 -9.20
C SER A 489 18.45 -29.63 -7.68
N GLY A 490 17.35 -29.74 -6.92
CA GLY A 490 17.37 -29.72 -5.44
C GLY A 490 17.56 -28.33 -4.82
N ASN A 491 17.55 -27.29 -5.64
CA ASN A 491 17.79 -25.91 -5.18
C ASN A 491 16.52 -25.15 -4.78
N LEU A 492 15.31 -25.72 -4.98
CA LEU A 492 14.08 -25.01 -4.75
C LEU A 492 13.90 -24.62 -3.28
N ASN A 493 13.90 -23.33 -3.00
CA ASN A 493 13.61 -22.77 -1.69
C ASN A 493 12.09 -22.53 -1.54
N LEU A 494 11.45 -23.28 -0.65
CA LEU A 494 10.00 -23.23 -0.39
C LEU A 494 9.60 -22.18 0.66
N GLN A 495 10.52 -21.32 1.09
CA GLN A 495 10.22 -20.27 2.07
C GLN A 495 9.07 -19.38 1.60
N LEU A 496 8.02 -19.29 2.42
CA LEU A 496 6.85 -18.46 2.15
C LEU A 496 7.00 -17.06 2.74
N GLY A 497 6.42 -16.07 2.04
CA GLY A 497 6.39 -14.67 2.50
C GLY A 497 7.72 -13.93 2.29
N GLY A 498 7.81 -12.74 2.84
CA GLY A 498 8.97 -11.87 2.69
C GLY A 498 9.02 -11.06 1.38
N PRO A 499 10.11 -10.32 1.14
CA PRO A 499 10.24 -9.46 -0.03
C PRO A 499 10.40 -10.25 -1.33
N SER A 500 10.18 -9.57 -2.45
CA SER A 500 10.50 -10.09 -3.78
C SER A 500 12.00 -10.31 -3.94
N MET A 501 12.37 -11.27 -4.77
CA MET A 501 13.76 -11.56 -5.10
C MET A 501 14.12 -11.06 -6.52
N TYR A 502 15.39 -10.80 -6.72
CA TYR A 502 15.97 -10.31 -7.96
C TYR A 502 16.86 -11.39 -8.57
N PRO A 503 16.41 -12.11 -9.62
CA PRO A 503 17.28 -13.00 -10.36
C PRO A 503 18.48 -12.26 -10.93
N THR A 504 19.60 -12.97 -11.10
CA THR A 504 20.76 -12.42 -11.79
C THR A 504 20.43 -12.22 -13.27
N LEU A 505 20.59 -11.02 -13.78
CA LEU A 505 20.44 -10.70 -15.20
C LEU A 505 21.82 -10.48 -15.83
N ASP A 506 21.96 -10.89 -17.09
CA ASP A 506 23.16 -10.60 -17.86
C ASP A 506 23.35 -9.11 -18.11
N GLU A 507 24.60 -8.66 -18.20
CA GLU A 507 24.93 -7.23 -18.46
C GLU A 507 24.28 -6.70 -19.73
N ALA A 508 24.16 -7.53 -20.77
CA ALA A 508 23.49 -7.18 -22.02
C ALA A 508 22.01 -6.84 -21.78
N VAL A 509 21.32 -7.58 -20.92
CA VAL A 509 19.91 -7.33 -20.53
C VAL A 509 19.82 -6.04 -19.70
N LEU A 510 20.72 -5.85 -18.74
CA LEU A 510 20.76 -4.62 -17.92
C LEU A 510 21.05 -3.37 -18.77
N ALA A 511 21.81 -3.50 -19.84
CA ALA A 511 22.13 -2.40 -20.76
C ALA A 511 20.91 -1.92 -21.59
N THR A 512 19.86 -2.72 -21.73
CA THR A 512 18.62 -2.31 -22.42
C THR A 512 17.78 -1.32 -21.60
N SER A 513 18.06 -1.19 -20.30
CA SER A 513 17.32 -0.26 -19.43
C SER A 513 17.70 1.19 -19.70
N SER A 514 16.70 2.07 -19.78
CA SER A 514 16.90 3.53 -19.91
C SER A 514 17.67 4.16 -18.75
N THR A 515 17.74 3.47 -17.61
CA THR A 515 18.50 3.91 -16.42
C THR A 515 19.76 3.06 -16.28
N LYS A 516 20.95 3.66 -16.20
CA LYS A 516 22.21 2.92 -15.99
C LYS A 516 22.10 1.94 -14.81
N GLY A 517 22.43 0.67 -15.09
CA GLY A 517 22.27 -0.43 -14.13
C GLY A 517 20.83 -0.79 -13.78
N GLY A 518 19.84 -0.19 -14.48
CA GLY A 518 18.42 -0.51 -14.38
C GLY A 518 17.79 -0.35 -13.01
N LYS A 519 18.52 0.08 -11.99
CA LYS A 519 18.13 -0.03 -10.57
C LYS A 519 17.61 -1.43 -10.24
N TRP A 520 18.18 -2.46 -10.90
CA TRP A 520 17.89 -3.84 -10.56
C TRP A 520 18.53 -4.19 -9.22
N GLY A 521 17.76 -4.78 -8.32
CA GLY A 521 18.24 -5.19 -7.00
C GLY A 521 19.19 -6.39 -7.07
N LYS A 522 19.71 -6.80 -5.93
CA LYS A 522 20.53 -8.01 -5.77
C LYS A 522 19.91 -8.87 -4.66
N SER A 523 19.80 -10.17 -4.94
CA SER A 523 19.41 -11.18 -3.97
C SER A 523 20.52 -12.20 -3.80
N SER A 524 20.60 -12.83 -2.62
CA SER A 524 21.53 -13.93 -2.38
C SER A 524 21.16 -15.13 -3.28
N PRO A 525 22.08 -16.09 -3.52
CA PRO A 525 21.76 -17.32 -4.26
C PRO A 525 20.59 -18.09 -3.65
N GLU A 526 20.50 -18.14 -2.33
CA GLU A 526 19.40 -18.77 -1.60
C GLU A 526 18.06 -18.08 -1.85
N GLU A 527 18.02 -16.74 -1.84
CA GLU A 527 16.82 -15.96 -2.19
C GLU A 527 16.44 -16.15 -3.65
N GLN A 528 17.42 -16.20 -4.56
CA GLN A 528 17.19 -16.42 -5.98
C GLN A 528 16.62 -17.81 -6.30
N SER A 529 16.81 -18.78 -5.40
CA SER A 529 16.26 -20.14 -5.51
C SER A 529 14.80 -20.25 -5.05
N ARG A 530 14.18 -19.17 -4.60
CA ARG A 530 12.76 -19.17 -4.20
C ARG A 530 11.85 -19.36 -5.42
N ARG A 531 10.61 -19.76 -5.13
CA ARG A 531 9.57 -19.94 -6.16
C ARG A 531 9.42 -18.69 -7.00
N SER A 532 9.12 -18.87 -8.27
CA SER A 532 9.02 -17.79 -9.27
C SER A 532 7.95 -16.74 -8.97
N ILE A 533 6.95 -17.06 -8.14
CA ILE A 533 5.98 -16.08 -7.63
C ILE A 533 6.63 -14.91 -6.87
N TYR A 534 7.85 -15.08 -6.37
CA TYR A 534 8.62 -14.05 -5.66
C TYR A 534 9.54 -13.23 -6.56
N ILE A 535 9.59 -13.48 -7.85
CA ILE A 535 10.42 -12.70 -8.78
C ILE A 535 9.90 -11.26 -8.85
N THR A 536 10.83 -10.30 -8.72
CA THR A 536 10.53 -8.90 -8.99
C THR A 536 10.23 -8.72 -10.47
N VAL A 537 9.02 -8.25 -10.77
CA VAL A 537 8.60 -7.90 -12.13
C VAL A 537 8.71 -6.39 -12.30
N LYS A 538 9.54 -5.97 -13.25
CA LYS A 538 9.69 -4.57 -13.65
C LYS A 538 9.23 -4.44 -15.10
N ARG A 539 8.29 -3.52 -15.38
CA ARG A 539 7.72 -3.34 -16.74
C ARG A 539 8.77 -3.24 -17.82
N SER A 540 9.77 -2.38 -17.60
CA SER A 540 10.82 -2.07 -18.57
C SER A 540 11.99 -3.04 -18.55
N LEU A 541 11.98 -4.05 -17.70
CA LEU A 541 13.10 -4.98 -17.54
C LEU A 541 12.61 -6.30 -16.95
N LYS A 542 12.29 -7.24 -17.80
CA LYS A 542 11.84 -8.59 -17.42
C LYS A 542 12.99 -9.58 -17.58
N PRO A 543 13.12 -10.58 -16.69
CA PRO A 543 14.04 -11.68 -16.89
C PRO A 543 13.74 -12.41 -18.20
N PRO A 544 14.74 -12.68 -19.09
CA PRO A 544 14.52 -13.31 -20.39
C PRO A 544 13.87 -14.69 -20.31
N GLU A 545 14.15 -15.45 -19.26
CA GLU A 545 13.59 -16.78 -19.00
C GLU A 545 12.05 -16.71 -18.80
N ILE A 546 11.56 -15.61 -18.24
CA ILE A 546 10.13 -15.40 -18.03
C ILE A 546 9.49 -14.79 -19.28
N GLU A 547 10.13 -13.80 -19.87
CA GLU A 547 9.59 -13.07 -21.02
C GLU A 547 9.44 -13.98 -22.26
N SER A 548 10.42 -14.83 -22.53
CA SER A 548 10.41 -15.74 -23.68
C SER A 548 9.31 -16.80 -23.61
N PHE A 549 8.77 -17.10 -22.43
CA PHE A 549 7.72 -18.09 -22.21
C PHE A 549 6.33 -17.47 -21.98
N ASP A 550 6.03 -16.40 -22.71
CA ASP A 550 4.70 -15.76 -22.77
C ASP A 550 4.23 -15.26 -21.39
N PHE A 551 5.11 -14.58 -20.66
CA PHE A 551 4.70 -13.92 -19.44
C PHE A 551 3.60 -12.89 -19.71
N ALA A 552 2.66 -12.76 -18.80
CA ALA A 552 1.55 -11.81 -18.94
C ALA A 552 2.04 -10.38 -19.16
N ASP A 553 1.32 -9.63 -19.99
CA ASP A 553 1.49 -8.20 -20.09
C ASP A 553 1.30 -7.56 -18.71
N THR A 554 2.20 -6.67 -18.34
CA THR A 554 2.14 -5.94 -17.07
C THR A 554 1.34 -4.65 -17.18
N ASP A 555 0.89 -4.30 -18.37
CA ASP A 555 0.20 -3.05 -18.66
C ASP A 555 -1.31 -3.20 -18.85
N ALA A 556 -1.80 -4.44 -18.92
CA ALA A 556 -3.22 -4.73 -19.06
C ALA A 556 -3.65 -5.96 -18.25
N PRO A 557 -4.91 -6.06 -17.84
CA PRO A 557 -5.47 -7.30 -17.31
C PRO A 557 -5.31 -8.43 -18.32
N CYS A 558 -4.77 -9.57 -17.86
CA CYS A 558 -4.55 -10.75 -18.69
C CYS A 558 -5.41 -11.91 -18.18
N PRO A 559 -6.61 -12.11 -18.71
CA PRO A 559 -7.50 -13.19 -18.28
C PRO A 559 -7.01 -14.57 -18.70
N VAL A 560 -6.35 -14.66 -19.86
CA VAL A 560 -5.77 -15.89 -20.43
C VAL A 560 -4.41 -15.54 -21.03
N ARG A 561 -3.36 -16.23 -20.61
CA ARG A 561 -2.05 -16.09 -21.25
C ARG A 561 -2.05 -16.84 -22.58
N PHE A 562 -1.51 -16.22 -23.59
CA PHE A 562 -1.22 -16.92 -24.85
C PHE A 562 -0.11 -17.95 -24.61
N THR A 563 -0.14 -19.04 -25.35
CA THR A 563 0.93 -20.02 -25.35
C THR A 563 1.45 -20.14 -26.78
N THR A 564 2.68 -19.69 -26.98
CA THR A 564 3.36 -19.78 -28.29
C THR A 564 4.44 -20.87 -28.28
N THR A 565 4.79 -21.36 -29.43
CA THR A 565 5.95 -22.24 -29.64
C THR A 565 6.85 -21.57 -30.65
N VAL A 566 7.93 -20.97 -30.16
CA VAL A 566 8.87 -20.19 -30.98
C VAL A 566 10.31 -20.65 -30.74
N PRO A 567 11.19 -20.60 -31.77
CA PRO A 567 12.57 -21.06 -31.64
C PRO A 567 13.37 -20.40 -30.53
N THR A 568 13.05 -19.15 -30.19
CA THR A 568 13.72 -18.40 -29.10
C THR A 568 13.54 -19.06 -27.74
N GLN A 569 12.46 -19.80 -27.51
CA GLN A 569 12.24 -20.55 -26.26
C GLN A 569 13.27 -21.69 -26.15
N ALA A 570 13.42 -22.50 -27.20
CA ALA A 570 14.42 -23.58 -27.24
C ALA A 570 15.85 -23.02 -27.10
N LEU A 571 16.17 -21.94 -27.82
CA LEU A 571 17.47 -21.29 -27.71
C LEU A 571 17.75 -20.75 -26.32
N ASN A 572 16.75 -20.16 -25.66
CA ASN A 572 16.87 -19.71 -24.27
C ASN A 572 17.10 -20.89 -23.32
N MET A 573 16.35 -21.98 -23.47
CA MET A 573 16.52 -23.19 -22.67
C MET A 573 17.93 -23.80 -22.79
N LEU A 574 18.50 -23.81 -23.99
CA LEU A 574 19.83 -24.37 -24.23
C LEU A 574 20.98 -23.46 -23.77
N ASN A 575 20.83 -22.15 -23.93
CA ASN A 575 21.92 -21.20 -23.76
C ASN A 575 21.85 -20.42 -22.44
N SER A 576 20.72 -20.43 -21.75
CA SER A 576 20.57 -19.71 -20.48
C SER A 576 21.62 -20.14 -19.46
N ARG A 577 22.28 -19.16 -18.85
CA ARG A 577 23.20 -19.38 -17.74
C ARG A 577 22.52 -20.14 -16.61
N PHE A 578 21.30 -19.72 -16.26
CA PHE A 578 20.50 -20.35 -15.21
C PHE A 578 20.32 -21.86 -15.46
N LEU A 579 19.90 -22.28 -16.68
CA LEU A 579 19.70 -23.69 -16.97
C LEU A 579 20.99 -24.49 -16.93
N ASN A 580 22.08 -23.95 -17.47
CA ASN A 580 23.38 -24.62 -17.42
C ASN A 580 23.87 -24.81 -15.96
N GLU A 581 23.70 -23.82 -15.09
CA GLU A 581 24.03 -23.93 -13.66
C GLU A 581 23.13 -24.98 -12.97
N GLN A 582 21.82 -24.99 -13.24
CA GLN A 582 20.91 -25.99 -12.66
C GLN A 582 21.17 -27.42 -13.18
N ALA A 583 21.52 -27.57 -14.46
CA ALA A 583 21.90 -28.86 -15.02
C ALA A 583 23.19 -29.42 -14.36
N ALA A 584 24.16 -28.57 -14.07
CA ALA A 584 25.37 -28.96 -13.33
C ALA A 584 25.04 -29.44 -11.91
N THR A 585 24.20 -28.68 -11.18
CA THR A 585 23.74 -29.06 -9.84
C THR A 585 22.92 -30.36 -9.85
N MET A 586 22.04 -30.53 -10.86
CA MET A 586 21.27 -31.76 -11.04
C MET A 586 22.23 -32.96 -11.25
N ALA A 587 23.27 -32.82 -12.07
CA ALA A 587 24.23 -33.86 -12.32
C ALA A 587 25.02 -34.25 -11.02
N GLU A 588 25.38 -33.25 -10.20
CA GLU A 588 26.01 -33.48 -8.89
C GLU A 588 25.08 -34.27 -7.96
N ASN A 589 23.82 -33.89 -7.83
CA ASN A 589 22.83 -34.60 -7.03
C ASN A 589 22.59 -36.04 -7.51
N LEU A 590 22.60 -36.26 -8.82
CA LEU A 590 22.49 -37.62 -9.37
C LEU A 590 23.70 -38.49 -9.02
N ARG A 591 24.94 -37.96 -9.05
CA ARG A 591 26.15 -38.63 -8.60
C ARG A 591 26.08 -38.98 -7.13
N GLU A 592 25.67 -38.06 -6.29
CA GLU A 592 25.54 -38.30 -4.84
C GLU A 592 24.53 -39.42 -4.52
N ARG A 593 23.38 -39.41 -5.20
CA ARG A 593 22.28 -40.37 -4.95
C ARG A 593 22.47 -41.73 -5.57
N ALA A 594 23.11 -41.82 -6.72
CA ALA A 594 23.30 -43.08 -7.48
C ALA A 594 24.77 -43.59 -7.46
N GLY A 595 25.68 -42.81 -6.86
CA GLY A 595 27.13 -43.16 -6.85
C GLY A 595 27.75 -43.12 -8.23
N GLY A 596 28.78 -43.92 -8.45
CA GLY A 596 29.49 -43.97 -9.72
C GLY A 596 28.81 -44.76 -10.84
N ASP A 597 27.62 -45.32 -10.63
CA ASP A 597 26.87 -46.11 -11.63
C ASP A 597 26.09 -45.15 -12.56
N VAL A 598 26.66 -44.96 -13.74
CA VAL A 598 26.10 -44.03 -14.77
C VAL A 598 24.69 -44.45 -15.23
N ALA A 599 24.43 -45.76 -15.36
CA ALA A 599 23.09 -46.21 -15.76
C ALA A 599 22.03 -45.91 -14.72
N LYS A 600 22.41 -46.02 -13.41
CA LYS A 600 21.52 -45.60 -12.32
C LYS A 600 21.33 -44.08 -12.28
N GLN A 601 22.38 -43.29 -12.53
CA GLN A 601 22.26 -41.82 -12.64
C GLN A 601 21.29 -41.41 -13.74
N VAL A 602 21.43 -42.00 -14.94
CA VAL A 602 20.53 -41.77 -16.09
C VAL A 602 19.10 -42.15 -15.74
N ARG A 603 18.88 -43.38 -15.24
CA ARG A 603 17.57 -43.86 -14.84
C ARG A 603 16.90 -42.92 -13.83
N LEU A 604 17.62 -42.51 -12.80
CA LEU A 604 17.13 -41.62 -11.76
C LEU A 604 16.82 -40.23 -12.31
N GLY A 605 17.67 -39.71 -13.20
CA GLY A 605 17.46 -38.41 -13.86
C GLY A 605 16.18 -38.38 -14.68
N LEU A 606 15.98 -39.36 -15.55
CA LEU A 606 14.76 -39.50 -16.38
C LEU A 606 13.53 -39.72 -15.51
N GLN A 607 13.58 -40.60 -14.52
CA GLN A 607 12.44 -40.90 -13.64
C GLN A 607 12.01 -39.66 -12.84
N THR A 608 12.98 -38.89 -12.34
CA THR A 608 12.68 -37.69 -11.55
C THR A 608 12.11 -36.59 -12.43
N ALA A 609 12.66 -36.38 -13.63
CA ALA A 609 12.22 -35.33 -14.54
C ALA A 609 10.87 -35.62 -15.18
N LEU A 610 10.60 -36.89 -15.55
CA LEU A 610 9.41 -37.28 -16.31
C LEU A 610 8.30 -37.89 -15.44
N SER A 611 8.56 -38.05 -14.13
CA SER A 611 7.61 -38.61 -13.16
C SER A 611 7.07 -40.01 -13.53
N ARG A 612 7.81 -40.78 -14.32
CA ARG A 612 7.51 -42.16 -14.73
C ARG A 612 8.75 -43.03 -14.77
N GLN A 613 8.57 -44.33 -14.87
CA GLN A 613 9.69 -45.23 -15.07
C GLN A 613 10.33 -44.98 -16.46
N ALA A 614 11.66 -44.88 -16.47
CA ALA A 614 12.40 -44.75 -17.72
C ALA A 614 12.40 -46.12 -18.45
N GLN A 615 12.15 -46.07 -19.73
CA GLN A 615 12.24 -47.25 -20.59
C GLN A 615 13.69 -47.62 -20.87
N GLN A 616 13.96 -48.90 -21.15
CA GLN A 616 15.34 -49.35 -21.30
C GLN A 616 16.03 -48.72 -22.52
N ASP A 617 15.30 -48.52 -23.60
CA ASP A 617 15.80 -47.88 -24.82
C ASP A 617 16.14 -46.40 -24.60
N GLU A 618 15.36 -45.67 -23.77
CA GLU A 618 15.68 -44.31 -23.38
C GLU A 618 17.01 -44.23 -22.59
N ILE A 619 17.20 -45.17 -21.67
CA ILE A 619 18.44 -45.30 -20.90
C ILE A 619 19.61 -45.58 -21.84
N ASP A 620 19.49 -46.54 -22.77
CA ASP A 620 20.51 -46.89 -23.71
C ASP A 620 20.89 -45.75 -24.67
N HIS A 621 19.92 -44.96 -25.12
CA HIS A 621 20.15 -43.73 -25.89
C HIS A 621 20.93 -42.70 -25.09
N CYS A 622 20.56 -42.47 -23.83
CA CYS A 622 21.27 -41.54 -22.94
C CYS A 622 22.72 -41.99 -22.65
N LEU A 623 22.94 -43.29 -22.42
CA LEU A 623 24.28 -43.85 -22.23
C LEU A 623 25.13 -43.69 -23.49
N THR A 624 24.54 -43.93 -24.66
CA THR A 624 25.18 -43.72 -25.95
C THR A 624 25.59 -42.26 -26.15
N LEU A 625 24.72 -41.33 -25.79
CA LEU A 625 25.04 -39.90 -25.83
C LEU A 625 26.22 -39.55 -24.91
N ILE A 626 26.22 -40.03 -23.68
CA ILE A 626 27.32 -39.78 -22.73
C ILE A 626 28.65 -40.28 -23.33
N GLU A 627 28.67 -41.49 -23.91
CA GLU A 627 29.88 -42.04 -24.52
C GLU A 627 30.34 -41.24 -25.76
N LYS A 628 29.42 -40.78 -26.60
CA LYS A 628 29.75 -39.89 -27.70
C LYS A 628 30.33 -38.56 -27.21
N LEU A 629 29.74 -37.95 -26.21
CA LEU A 629 30.25 -36.69 -25.64
C LEU A 629 31.68 -36.85 -25.12
N LYS A 630 32.02 -38.01 -24.57
CA LYS A 630 33.38 -38.33 -24.09
C LYS A 630 34.33 -38.59 -25.27
N THR A 631 33.93 -39.44 -26.23
CA THR A 631 34.84 -39.91 -27.29
C THR A 631 35.01 -38.92 -28.44
N GLU A 632 33.94 -38.24 -28.84
CA GLU A 632 33.94 -37.35 -29.98
C GLU A 632 34.21 -35.88 -29.58
N HIS A 633 33.82 -35.50 -28.37
CA HIS A 633 33.93 -34.09 -27.90
C HIS A 633 34.94 -33.94 -26.72
N GLY A 634 35.55 -34.99 -26.26
CA GLY A 634 36.62 -34.96 -25.24
C GLY A 634 36.15 -34.50 -23.85
N LEU A 635 34.86 -34.61 -23.55
CA LEU A 635 34.33 -34.27 -22.24
C LEU A 635 34.68 -35.40 -21.25
N ASP A 636 34.94 -35.01 -19.99
CA ASP A 636 34.99 -35.96 -18.88
C ASP A 636 33.57 -36.48 -18.57
N GLN A 637 33.51 -37.50 -17.71
CA GLN A 637 32.26 -38.16 -17.32
C GLN A 637 31.29 -37.19 -16.66
N ASP A 638 31.79 -36.27 -15.84
CA ASP A 638 30.96 -35.32 -15.11
C ASP A 638 30.35 -34.26 -16.05
N LYS A 639 31.14 -33.74 -16.96
CA LYS A 639 30.65 -32.79 -17.98
C LYS A 639 29.69 -33.44 -18.99
N ALA A 640 29.94 -34.74 -19.34
CA ALA A 640 29.00 -35.46 -20.19
C ALA A 640 27.64 -35.66 -19.49
N LEU A 641 27.62 -35.94 -18.18
CA LEU A 641 26.42 -36.05 -17.37
C LEU A 641 25.69 -34.67 -17.26
N GLU A 642 26.43 -33.59 -17.05
CA GLU A 642 25.85 -32.23 -17.05
C GLU A 642 25.13 -31.91 -18.38
N ARG A 643 25.73 -32.27 -19.50
CA ARG A 643 25.11 -32.09 -20.82
C ARG A 643 23.87 -32.97 -21.03
N LEU A 644 23.88 -34.19 -20.48
CA LEU A 644 22.69 -35.02 -20.46
C LEU A 644 21.58 -34.38 -19.62
N CYS A 645 21.92 -33.88 -18.41
CA CYS A 645 20.94 -33.18 -17.57
C CYS A 645 20.33 -31.96 -18.29
N LEU A 646 21.16 -31.17 -18.98
CA LEU A 646 20.67 -30.06 -19.79
C LEU A 646 19.70 -30.53 -20.89
N LEU A 647 20.00 -31.65 -21.55
CA LEU A 647 19.10 -32.26 -22.55
C LEU A 647 17.77 -32.69 -21.92
N VAL A 648 17.81 -33.34 -20.73
CA VAL A 648 16.62 -33.80 -20.02
C VAL A 648 15.71 -32.61 -19.65
N LEU A 649 16.26 -31.48 -19.21
CA LEU A 649 15.53 -30.25 -18.94
C LEU A 649 14.91 -29.60 -20.20
N ASN A 650 15.35 -30.02 -21.40
CA ASN A 650 14.85 -29.56 -22.70
C ASN A 650 13.89 -30.55 -23.37
N LEU A 651 13.60 -31.69 -22.77
CA LEU A 651 12.65 -32.64 -23.32
C LEU A 651 11.23 -32.06 -23.38
N ASN A 652 10.51 -32.32 -24.45
CA ASN A 652 9.09 -31.88 -24.53
C ASN A 652 8.27 -32.46 -23.39
N GLU A 653 8.48 -33.71 -23.02
CA GLU A 653 7.78 -34.35 -21.87
C GLU A 653 8.06 -33.70 -20.51
N PHE A 654 9.18 -32.97 -20.37
CA PHE A 654 9.45 -32.17 -19.21
C PHE A 654 8.72 -30.80 -19.23
N ILE A 655 8.58 -30.21 -20.43
CA ILE A 655 8.04 -28.85 -20.62
C ILE A 655 6.52 -28.86 -20.80
N TYR A 656 5.95 -29.95 -21.24
CA TYR A 656 4.51 -30.10 -21.49
C TYR A 656 3.90 -31.13 -20.53
N LEU A 657 2.70 -30.81 -20.07
CA LEU A 657 1.82 -31.77 -19.39
C LEU A 657 0.98 -32.48 -20.44
N ASP A 658 0.92 -33.80 -20.37
CA ASP A 658 0.09 -34.65 -21.23
C ASP A 658 -0.55 -35.81 -20.44
#